data_aa7e4c6b2e3f0b868e0a1061912b83d5
#
_entry.id   aa7e4c6b2e3f0b868e0a1061912b83d5
#
_cell.length_a   1.000
_cell.length_b   1.000
_cell.length_c   1.000
_cell.angle_alpha   90.00
_cell.angle_beta   90.00
_cell.angle_gamma   90.00
#
_symmetry.space_group_name_H-M   'P 1'
#
loop_
_entity.id
_entity.type
_entity.pdbx_description
1 polymer ?
#
loop_
_entity_poly.entity_id
_entity_poly.type
_entity_poly.pdbx_seq_one_letter_code
_entity_poly.pdbx_strand_id
1 'polypeptide(L)'
;MQEELYNVPKKTNSLLPLFILSGMAVLPGFIASLITYYILFRKLKQKPIVIYSFLAVVSFFIFIWNLIAHPLTSMNISNHTSFMTAYLYLCSIAYVILTFFIVFHQARQLKLYPELKVMKGWAYNFEYKKTPYELYKRKQNIKSLKEGNEYAYDSAPLGILADKVFMESNDAGDVKYFDKERIVRSYYTERCGHTAATGQTGAGKTYTMLQLMRNDIEAGNPVFAIDFKKGTEYPYYLAKWAKEHGRQFYHFTAGKPGTYNNPFCDNQASYDPLATGTATSKADMMLNLRQWDGASEVYKKRTKDILESIFYLLENVDREKTKQYINWHEGGLSQFVSALQLKNLYALIEQFKIDVTNKEHAGIRVSGGDKRRLSALLGLYEELNSPQGKGLLEQINGLVSNCRTLIMSSYGDWLAKGETPYHINLFEFATSEEAPVVLFSFNPQEESDFAKYMGSIILSDLSRTSAYKNAQGNKDLVGVYLDEFQILDPATVADLLEKARSSKMYILLSLQSLEQIVKSSSANGTAVRDSIVDTIQNFIIHKGSGQNTAEELAKIIGQANMKKYVESGQRNSSLFQLNWRNSRNSRVNTQVEPDWIVSPSKFQNLSAPVKENNYTSTAYYITKACAEKEFASMERAVARKVQIIVDEELLQPIPEDFIRKFNNSFNADKNEQKYLKNIQTKTEQIEPLEDLDFTPVYDFEDVKEEDFTEPNSLMAGLEELNIQVRTPHKDLIKQNRKESLETKKKKVSFDDFI
;
A
#
# COMPACT_ATOMS: atom_id res chain seq x y z
N MET A 1 2.77 41.25 -0.78
CA MET A 1 1.95 40.10 -0.31
C MET A 1 2.75 39.05 0.47
N GLN A 2 4.04 38.86 0.17
CA GLN A 2 4.91 37.98 0.94
C GLN A 2 5.33 38.57 2.30
N GLU A 3 5.59 39.86 2.39
CA GLU A 3 5.96 40.53 3.65
C GLU A 3 4.82 40.59 4.69
N GLU A 4 3.55 40.57 4.25
CA GLU A 4 2.42 40.60 5.17
C GLU A 4 2.17 39.25 5.91
N LEU A 5 2.75 38.15 5.45
CA LEU A 5 2.58 36.83 6.07
C LEU A 5 3.50 36.63 7.28
N TYR A 6 4.63 37.36 7.33
CA TYR A 6 5.64 37.21 8.38
C TYR A 6 5.55 38.30 9.47
N ASN A 7 4.94 39.46 9.14
CA ASN A 7 4.85 40.51 10.10
C ASN A 7 3.63 40.35 11.00
N VAL A 8 3.86 39.96 12.24
CA VAL A 8 2.87 40.16 13.31
C VAL A 8 2.67 41.66 13.43
N PRO A 9 1.48 42.21 13.23
CA PRO A 9 1.31 43.67 13.31
C PRO A 9 1.63 44.12 14.73
N LYS A 10 2.73 44.83 14.87
CA LYS A 10 3.11 45.52 16.13
C LYS A 10 2.01 46.50 16.59
N LYS A 11 1.03 46.76 15.73
CA LYS A 11 -0.08 47.69 15.99
C LYS A 11 -1.44 47.04 15.80
N THR A 12 -1.95 46.39 16.82
CA THR A 12 -3.36 45.98 16.91
C THR A 12 -4.32 47.17 17.01
N ASN A 13 -3.80 48.41 16.95
CA ASN A 13 -4.51 49.64 17.32
C ASN A 13 -4.89 50.54 16.15
N SER A 14 -4.75 50.12 14.89
CA SER A 14 -5.06 50.99 13.77
C SER A 14 -6.52 51.44 13.66
N LEU A 15 -7.47 50.67 14.21
CA LEU A 15 -8.87 51.03 14.24
C LEU A 15 -9.30 51.71 15.53
N LEU A 16 -8.46 51.68 16.57
CA LEU A 16 -8.79 52.30 17.86
C LEU A 16 -8.99 53.83 17.75
N PRO A 17 -8.16 54.62 17.00
CA PRO A 17 -8.40 56.03 16.77
C PRO A 17 -9.71 56.30 16.05
N LEU A 18 -10.07 55.48 15.07
CA LEU A 18 -11.31 55.60 14.31
C LEU A 18 -12.54 55.33 15.19
N PHE A 19 -12.45 54.32 16.08
CA PHE A 19 -13.48 54.06 17.09
C PHE A 19 -13.59 55.15 18.12
N ILE A 20 -12.50 55.75 18.55
CA ILE A 20 -12.51 56.86 19.51
C ILE A 20 -13.15 58.10 18.88
N LEU A 21 -12.79 58.47 17.64
CA LEU A 21 -13.34 59.62 16.92
C LEU A 21 -14.84 59.42 16.62
N SER A 22 -15.25 58.27 16.16
CA SER A 22 -16.68 57.97 15.93
C SER A 22 -17.46 57.86 17.24
N GLY A 23 -16.80 57.37 18.30
CA GLY A 23 -17.39 57.28 19.65
C GLY A 23 -17.61 58.59 20.36
N MET A 24 -16.80 59.62 20.07
CA MET A 24 -17.01 60.95 20.64
C MET A 24 -18.32 61.55 20.16
N ALA A 25 -18.77 61.28 18.94
CA ALA A 25 -20.05 61.77 18.42
C ALA A 25 -21.26 60.96 18.95
N VAL A 26 -21.07 59.70 19.31
CA VAL A 26 -22.14 58.72 19.65
C VAL A 26 -21.73 57.82 20.84
N LEU A 27 -21.16 58.47 21.85
CA LEU A 27 -20.54 57.86 23.02
C LEU A 27 -21.37 56.78 23.73
N PRO A 28 -22.68 56.91 23.95
CA PRO A 28 -23.47 55.86 24.59
C PRO A 28 -23.53 54.53 23.80
N GLY A 29 -23.70 54.62 22.48
CA GLY A 29 -23.70 53.41 21.61
C GLY A 29 -22.33 52.73 21.57
N PHE A 30 -21.25 53.48 21.58
CA PHE A 30 -19.89 52.98 21.65
C PHE A 30 -19.58 52.26 22.97
N ILE A 31 -19.95 52.87 24.10
CA ILE A 31 -19.77 52.28 25.44
C ILE A 31 -20.60 51.00 25.56
N ALA A 32 -21.86 50.98 25.12
CA ALA A 32 -22.73 49.82 25.12
C ALA A 32 -22.14 48.70 24.27
N SER A 33 -21.56 49.02 23.08
CA SER A 33 -20.88 48.05 22.23
C SER A 33 -19.67 47.38 22.91
N LEU A 34 -18.84 48.17 23.59
CA LEU A 34 -17.69 47.69 24.33
C LEU A 34 -18.07 46.78 25.52
N ILE A 35 -19.10 47.19 26.27
CA ILE A 35 -19.61 46.44 27.41
C ILE A 35 -20.20 45.10 26.92
N THR A 36 -21.00 45.10 25.87
CA THR A 36 -21.61 43.91 25.29
C THR A 36 -20.55 42.99 24.73
N TYR A 37 -19.56 43.50 24.02
CA TYR A 37 -18.40 42.75 23.55
C TYR A 37 -17.66 42.10 24.74
N TYR A 38 -17.39 42.88 25.80
CA TYR A 38 -16.68 42.37 26.96
C TYR A 38 -17.46 41.24 27.66
N ILE A 39 -18.75 41.35 27.84
CA ILE A 39 -19.59 40.35 28.50
C ILE A 39 -19.70 39.10 27.65
N LEU A 40 -20.11 39.26 26.39
CA LEU A 40 -20.43 38.11 25.53
C LEU A 40 -19.17 37.38 25.06
N PHE A 41 -18.13 38.12 24.71
CA PHE A 41 -16.93 37.55 24.13
C PHE A 41 -15.93 37.06 25.18
N ARG A 42 -15.70 37.86 26.20
CA ARG A 42 -14.69 37.59 27.20
C ARG A 42 -15.20 36.81 28.41
N LYS A 43 -16.36 37.11 28.93
CA LYS A 43 -16.94 36.40 30.07
C LYS A 43 -17.68 35.12 29.66
N LEU A 44 -18.55 35.19 28.68
CA LEU A 44 -19.38 34.06 28.28
C LEU A 44 -18.71 33.14 27.22
N LYS A 45 -17.51 33.51 26.70
CA LYS A 45 -16.74 32.74 25.72
C LYS A 45 -17.55 32.32 24.49
N GLN A 46 -18.50 33.12 24.10
CA GLN A 46 -19.37 32.82 22.95
C GLN A 46 -18.61 32.90 21.61
N LYS A 47 -19.05 32.12 20.63
CA LYS A 47 -18.51 32.18 19.26
C LYS A 47 -18.89 33.50 18.60
N PRO A 48 -18.01 34.12 17.77
CA PRO A 48 -18.29 35.41 17.12
C PRO A 48 -19.61 35.47 16.38
N ILE A 49 -19.98 34.39 15.67
CA ILE A 49 -21.23 34.32 14.91
C ILE A 49 -22.47 34.36 15.84
N VAL A 50 -22.39 33.72 17.00
CA VAL A 50 -23.47 33.74 18.01
C VAL A 50 -23.60 35.16 18.60
N ILE A 51 -22.47 35.78 18.89
CA ILE A 51 -22.43 37.17 19.41
C ILE A 51 -23.02 38.12 18.39
N TYR A 52 -22.60 38.00 17.11
CA TYR A 52 -23.14 38.85 16.06
C TYR A 52 -24.65 38.66 15.87
N SER A 53 -25.14 37.43 15.83
CA SER A 53 -26.56 37.14 15.71
C SER A 53 -27.37 37.71 16.88
N PHE A 54 -26.84 37.53 18.10
CA PHE A 54 -27.47 38.11 19.30
C PHE A 54 -27.53 39.63 19.24
N LEU A 55 -26.40 40.27 18.88
CA LEU A 55 -26.35 41.74 18.78
C LEU A 55 -27.26 42.27 17.68
N ALA A 56 -27.36 41.58 16.54
CA ALA A 56 -28.26 41.94 15.46
C ALA A 56 -29.74 41.91 15.94
N VAL A 57 -30.11 40.84 16.65
CA VAL A 57 -31.46 40.72 17.21
C VAL A 57 -31.75 41.80 18.24
N VAL A 58 -30.84 42.03 19.18
CA VAL A 58 -30.99 43.08 20.20
C VAL A 58 -31.09 44.46 19.55
N SER A 59 -30.24 44.73 18.57
CA SER A 59 -30.26 46.02 17.85
C SER A 59 -31.53 46.22 17.05
N PHE A 60 -32.06 45.17 16.44
CA PHE A 60 -33.34 45.20 15.75
C PHE A 60 -34.47 45.54 16.70
N PHE A 61 -34.52 44.93 17.89
CA PHE A 61 -35.52 45.24 18.90
C PHE A 61 -35.39 46.69 19.45
N ILE A 62 -34.18 47.17 19.69
CA ILE A 62 -33.94 48.55 20.11
C ILE A 62 -34.41 49.53 19.03
N PHE A 63 -34.11 49.24 17.77
CA PHE A 63 -34.55 50.09 16.65
C PHE A 63 -36.07 50.12 16.53
N ILE A 64 -36.73 48.98 16.56
CA ILE A 64 -38.21 48.86 16.52
C ILE A 64 -38.86 49.58 17.71
N TRP A 65 -38.31 49.37 18.91
CA TRP A 65 -38.80 50.07 20.11
C TRP A 65 -38.71 51.59 19.96
N ASN A 66 -37.57 52.10 19.48
CA ASN A 66 -37.43 53.54 19.23
C ASN A 66 -38.42 54.07 18.15
N LEU A 67 -38.69 53.26 17.11
CA LEU A 67 -39.63 53.61 16.05
C LEU A 67 -41.08 53.68 16.55
N ILE A 68 -41.47 52.76 17.41
CA ILE A 68 -42.83 52.71 18.00
C ILE A 68 -42.98 53.79 19.02
N ALA A 69 -42.01 53.99 19.91
CA ALA A 69 -42.04 54.96 20.97
C ALA A 69 -41.95 56.43 20.46
N HIS A 70 -41.21 56.64 19.38
CA HIS A 70 -40.93 57.92 18.80
C HIS A 70 -40.97 57.87 17.25
N PRO A 71 -42.18 57.92 16.65
CA PRO A 71 -42.30 57.82 15.19
C PRO A 71 -41.63 59.04 14.50
N LEU A 72 -40.84 58.72 13.45
CA LEU A 72 -40.05 59.73 12.69
C LEU A 72 -40.92 60.85 12.11
N THR A 73 -42.19 60.58 11.86
CA THR A 73 -43.16 61.56 11.35
C THR A 73 -43.50 62.67 12.36
N SER A 74 -43.21 62.46 13.65
CA SER A 74 -43.46 63.44 14.71
C SER A 74 -42.21 64.27 15.08
N MET A 75 -41.07 64.02 14.38
CA MET A 75 -39.81 64.68 14.67
C MET A 75 -39.82 66.13 14.12
N ASN A 76 -39.97 67.11 15.03
CA ASN A 76 -39.72 68.50 14.72
C ASN A 76 -38.34 68.84 15.31
N ILE A 77 -37.33 69.13 14.45
CA ILE A 77 -35.93 69.34 14.84
C ILE A 77 -35.75 70.55 15.80
N SER A 78 -36.72 71.45 15.88
CA SER A 78 -36.68 72.56 16.77
C SER A 78 -36.97 72.24 18.26
N ASN A 79 -37.51 71.04 18.55
CA ASN A 79 -37.84 70.68 19.93
C ASN A 79 -36.74 69.77 20.52
N HIS A 80 -36.39 70.07 21.77
CA HIS A 80 -35.34 69.31 22.53
C HIS A 80 -35.61 67.79 22.57
N THR A 81 -36.88 67.37 22.60
CA THR A 81 -37.29 65.96 22.56
C THR A 81 -37.01 65.34 21.23
N SER A 82 -37.18 66.01 20.11
CA SER A 82 -36.86 65.48 18.77
C SER A 82 -35.36 65.34 18.55
N PHE A 83 -34.54 66.19 19.11
CA PHE A 83 -33.09 66.05 19.09
C PHE A 83 -32.65 64.87 19.90
N MET A 84 -33.18 64.63 21.10
CA MET A 84 -32.84 63.42 21.90
C MET A 84 -33.25 62.13 21.22
N THR A 85 -34.37 62.10 20.51
CA THR A 85 -34.83 60.95 19.76
C THR A 85 -33.91 60.63 18.57
N ALA A 86 -33.54 61.65 17.80
CA ALA A 86 -32.56 61.52 16.71
C ALA A 86 -31.22 61.05 17.24
N TYR A 87 -30.77 61.55 18.39
CA TYR A 87 -29.55 61.07 19.03
C TYR A 87 -29.61 59.64 19.47
N LEU A 88 -30.73 59.13 20.03
CA LEU A 88 -30.94 57.73 20.38
C LEU A 88 -30.91 56.80 19.15
N TYR A 89 -31.46 57.22 18.01
CA TYR A 89 -31.34 56.46 16.74
C TYR A 89 -29.89 56.37 16.28
N LEU A 90 -29.16 57.49 16.30
CA LEU A 90 -27.73 57.44 15.95
C LEU A 90 -26.92 56.54 16.88
N CYS A 91 -27.21 56.56 18.19
CA CYS A 91 -26.58 55.70 19.16
C CYS A 91 -26.86 54.19 18.89
N SER A 92 -28.10 53.82 18.53
CA SER A 92 -28.46 52.44 18.23
C SER A 92 -27.82 51.96 16.92
N ILE A 93 -27.77 52.78 15.89
CA ILE A 93 -27.06 52.45 14.63
C ILE A 93 -25.56 52.28 14.88
N ALA A 94 -24.94 53.22 15.61
CA ALA A 94 -23.53 53.16 15.97
C ALA A 94 -23.21 51.91 16.79
N TYR A 95 -24.09 51.50 17.71
CA TYR A 95 -23.96 50.31 18.49
C TYR A 95 -23.84 49.07 17.59
N VAL A 96 -24.71 48.90 16.59
CA VAL A 96 -24.70 47.78 15.65
C VAL A 96 -23.41 47.78 14.83
N ILE A 97 -23.12 48.91 14.18
CA ILE A 97 -22.00 49.02 13.24
C ILE A 97 -20.67 48.80 13.96
N LEU A 98 -20.44 49.48 15.08
CA LEU A 98 -19.17 49.37 15.81
C LEU A 98 -18.97 48.00 16.43
N THR A 99 -20.01 47.37 16.95
CA THR A 99 -19.91 46.00 17.49
C THR A 99 -19.64 45.01 16.40
N PHE A 100 -20.27 45.14 15.23
CA PHE A 100 -19.97 44.30 14.06
C PHE A 100 -18.49 44.41 13.66
N PHE A 101 -17.96 45.64 13.55
CA PHE A 101 -16.56 45.85 13.19
C PHE A 101 -15.61 45.31 14.24
N ILE A 102 -15.89 45.43 15.53
CA ILE A 102 -15.06 44.88 16.60
C ILE A 102 -15.02 43.33 16.47
N VAL A 103 -16.17 42.66 16.33
CA VAL A 103 -16.26 41.21 16.21
C VAL A 103 -15.61 40.73 14.94
N PHE A 104 -15.87 41.37 13.80
CA PHE A 104 -15.29 41.04 12.51
C PHE A 104 -13.77 41.23 12.50
N HIS A 105 -13.28 42.35 13.05
CA HIS A 105 -11.85 42.60 13.14
C HIS A 105 -11.14 41.57 14.01
N GLN A 106 -11.70 41.23 15.17
CA GLN A 106 -11.16 40.17 16.03
C GLN A 106 -11.14 38.82 15.32
N ALA A 107 -12.20 38.44 14.61
CA ALA A 107 -12.26 37.21 13.84
C ALA A 107 -11.19 37.18 12.75
N ARG A 108 -10.98 38.30 12.05
CA ARG A 108 -9.95 38.45 11.03
C ARG A 108 -8.54 38.35 11.62
N GLN A 109 -8.29 39.00 12.75
CA GLN A 109 -7.01 38.97 13.45
C GLN A 109 -6.64 37.53 13.87
N LEU A 110 -7.59 36.80 14.45
CA LEU A 110 -7.38 35.42 14.88
C LEU A 110 -7.13 34.43 13.72
N LYS A 111 -7.61 34.79 12.52
CA LYS A 111 -7.33 34.04 11.30
C LYS A 111 -5.92 34.29 10.79
N LEU A 112 -5.52 35.57 10.71
CA LEU A 112 -4.22 35.94 10.15
C LEU A 112 -3.06 35.70 11.12
N TYR A 113 -3.33 35.74 12.43
CA TYR A 113 -2.31 35.63 13.48
C TYR A 113 -2.72 34.56 14.50
N PRO A 114 -2.41 33.28 14.22
CA PRO A 114 -2.75 32.17 15.11
C PRO A 114 -2.21 32.32 16.53
N GLU A 115 -1.07 33.00 16.72
CA GLU A 115 -0.47 33.30 18.00
C GLU A 115 -1.38 34.11 18.91
N LEU A 116 -2.26 34.94 18.35
CA LEU A 116 -3.24 35.70 19.13
C LEU A 116 -4.24 34.77 19.85
N LYS A 117 -4.43 33.55 19.36
CA LYS A 117 -5.28 32.52 20.02
C LYS A 117 -4.68 32.12 21.35
N VAL A 118 -3.37 31.98 21.42
CA VAL A 118 -2.62 31.60 22.63
C VAL A 118 -2.61 32.75 23.62
N MET A 119 -2.31 33.97 23.15
CA MET A 119 -2.22 35.15 23.98
C MET A 119 -3.55 35.57 24.63
N LYS A 120 -4.67 35.25 24.00
CA LYS A 120 -6.02 35.71 24.45
C LYS A 120 -6.88 34.59 25.01
N GLY A 121 -6.36 33.50 25.50
CA GLY A 121 -7.00 32.39 26.19
C GLY A 121 -8.39 31.92 25.69
N TRP A 122 -9.33 32.82 25.49
CA TRP A 122 -10.67 32.54 24.97
C TRP A 122 -10.69 32.26 23.45
N ALA A 123 -9.66 32.66 22.72
CA ALA A 123 -9.51 32.43 21.31
C ALA A 123 -9.05 31.01 20.97
N TYR A 124 -8.69 30.22 21.97
CA TYR A 124 -8.23 28.86 21.79
C TYR A 124 -9.23 27.98 21.04
N ASN A 125 -10.52 28.23 21.16
CA ASN A 125 -11.60 27.50 20.51
C ASN A 125 -12.08 28.16 19.21
N PHE A 126 -11.36 29.17 18.72
CA PHE A 126 -11.74 29.88 17.50
C PHE A 126 -11.15 29.15 16.30
N GLU A 127 -11.84 28.16 15.80
CA GLU A 127 -11.48 27.47 14.56
C GLU A 127 -11.68 28.42 13.37
N TYR A 128 -10.63 28.52 12.54
CA TYR A 128 -10.72 29.17 11.25
C TYR A 128 -11.78 28.48 10.39
N LYS A 129 -12.79 29.20 9.99
CA LYS A 129 -13.81 28.73 9.06
C LYS A 129 -13.38 29.07 7.64
N LYS A 130 -13.39 28.09 6.78
CA LYS A 130 -13.20 28.28 5.34
C LYS A 130 -14.23 29.29 4.81
N THR A 131 -13.84 30.08 3.81
CA THR A 131 -14.74 31.04 3.15
C THR A 131 -15.90 30.32 2.47
N PRO A 132 -17.04 30.94 2.21
CA PRO A 132 -18.14 30.32 1.47
C PRO A 132 -17.69 29.76 0.10
N TYR A 133 -16.77 30.43 -0.58
CA TYR A 133 -16.20 29.98 -1.85
C TYR A 133 -15.34 28.71 -1.67
N GLU A 134 -14.48 28.67 -0.66
CA GLU A 134 -13.69 27.45 -0.35
C GLU A 134 -14.57 26.27 0.03
N LEU A 135 -15.67 26.50 0.77
CA LEU A 135 -16.65 25.47 1.09
C LEU A 135 -17.39 24.96 -0.14
N TYR A 136 -17.76 25.84 -1.06
CA TYR A 136 -18.36 25.49 -2.33
C TYR A 136 -17.40 24.66 -3.18
N LYS A 137 -16.16 25.14 -3.36
CA LYS A 137 -15.10 24.43 -4.09
C LYS A 137 -14.83 23.04 -3.48
N ARG A 138 -14.78 22.94 -2.15
CA ARG A 138 -14.62 21.66 -1.46
C ARG A 138 -15.77 20.70 -1.77
N LYS A 139 -17.01 21.16 -1.79
CA LYS A 139 -18.16 20.32 -2.16
C LYS A 139 -18.06 19.82 -3.60
N GLN A 140 -17.64 20.69 -4.54
CA GLN A 140 -17.41 20.27 -5.92
C GLN A 140 -16.30 19.23 -6.02
N ASN A 141 -15.16 19.46 -5.38
CA ASN A 141 -14.04 18.50 -5.36
C ASN A 141 -14.46 17.15 -4.76
N ILE A 142 -15.24 17.14 -3.67
CA ILE A 142 -15.78 15.90 -3.08
C ILE A 142 -16.66 15.17 -4.09
N LYS A 143 -17.54 15.88 -4.78
CA LYS A 143 -18.43 15.28 -5.78
C LYS A 143 -17.63 14.69 -6.93
N SER A 144 -16.70 15.44 -7.48
CA SER A 144 -15.86 15.00 -8.61
C SER A 144 -15.01 13.77 -8.26
N LEU A 145 -14.44 13.71 -7.05
CA LEU A 145 -13.68 12.54 -6.58
C LEU A 145 -14.55 11.29 -6.41
N LYS A 146 -15.77 11.46 -5.88
CA LYS A 146 -16.72 10.35 -5.71
C LYS A 146 -17.19 9.76 -7.02
N GLU A 147 -17.39 10.62 -8.02
CA GLU A 147 -17.80 10.25 -9.36
C GLU A 147 -16.66 9.69 -10.23
N GLY A 148 -15.41 9.70 -9.72
CA GLY A 148 -14.25 9.23 -10.48
C GLY A 148 -13.82 10.15 -11.63
N ASN A 149 -14.25 11.43 -11.64
CA ASN A 149 -13.97 12.36 -12.74
C ASN A 149 -12.58 13.01 -12.69
N GLU A 150 -11.74 12.66 -11.71
CA GLU A 150 -10.46 13.33 -11.45
C GLU A 150 -9.23 12.51 -11.90
N TYR A 151 -9.44 11.35 -12.52
CA TYR A 151 -8.34 10.55 -13.07
C TYR A 151 -7.70 11.28 -14.26
N ALA A 152 -6.36 11.18 -14.39
CA ALA A 152 -5.61 11.88 -15.41
C ALA A 152 -4.38 11.08 -15.88
N TYR A 153 -3.88 11.43 -17.07
CA TYR A 153 -2.74 10.75 -17.68
C TYR A 153 -1.39 11.01 -16.99
N ASP A 154 -1.28 12.09 -16.21
CA ASP A 154 -0.04 12.51 -15.55
C ASP A 154 -0.03 12.27 -14.05
N SER A 155 -1.18 12.04 -13.44
CA SER A 155 -1.33 11.98 -11.99
C SER A 155 -2.64 11.34 -11.54
N ALA A 156 -2.59 10.61 -10.43
CA ALA A 156 -3.76 10.06 -9.76
C ALA A 156 -4.27 10.98 -8.64
N PRO A 157 -5.58 11.15 -8.48
CA PRO A 157 -6.15 11.87 -7.35
C PRO A 157 -6.01 11.04 -6.07
N LEU A 158 -5.49 11.64 -4.99
CA LEU A 158 -5.43 11.01 -3.66
C LEU A 158 -6.56 11.47 -2.75
N GLY A 159 -7.02 12.72 -2.92
CA GLY A 159 -8.06 13.28 -2.07
C GLY A 159 -7.94 14.80 -1.95
N ILE A 160 -8.52 15.38 -0.90
CA ILE A 160 -8.56 16.83 -0.68
C ILE A 160 -7.59 17.21 0.44
N LEU A 161 -6.89 18.33 0.27
CA LEU A 161 -6.03 18.87 1.32
C LEU A 161 -6.84 19.13 2.60
N ALA A 162 -6.47 18.48 3.70
CA ALA A 162 -7.20 18.50 4.96
C ALA A 162 -6.64 19.50 5.99
N ASP A 163 -5.37 19.86 5.86
CA ASP A 163 -4.68 20.78 6.77
C ASP A 163 -3.67 21.64 6.00
N LYS A 164 -3.10 22.64 6.67
CA LYS A 164 -2.05 23.49 6.12
C LYS A 164 -0.79 22.68 5.83
N VAL A 165 -0.11 23.03 4.74
CA VAL A 165 1.20 22.48 4.40
C VAL A 165 2.29 23.44 4.88
N PHE A 166 3.24 22.93 5.65
CA PHE A 166 4.42 23.71 6.03
C PHE A 166 5.24 24.02 4.78
N MET A 167 5.64 25.29 4.63
CA MET A 167 6.49 25.73 3.52
C MET A 167 7.92 25.98 3.99
N GLU A 168 8.08 26.94 4.88
CA GLU A 168 9.38 27.36 5.40
C GLU A 168 9.23 28.01 6.76
N SER A 169 10.33 28.11 7.51
CA SER A 169 10.43 28.91 8.74
C SER A 169 11.72 29.71 8.72
N ASN A 170 11.69 30.90 9.31
CA ASN A 170 12.88 31.72 9.49
C ASN A 170 13.54 31.47 10.86
N ASP A 171 14.71 32.05 11.07
CA ASP A 171 15.46 31.95 12.34
C ASP A 171 14.68 32.52 13.54
N ALA A 172 13.76 33.43 13.30
CA ALA A 172 12.88 33.96 14.32
C ALA A 172 11.70 33.03 14.66
N GLY A 173 11.60 31.85 14.02
CA GLY A 173 10.54 30.85 14.25
C GLY A 173 9.19 31.22 13.65
N ASP A 174 9.14 32.17 12.71
CA ASP A 174 7.92 32.45 11.95
C ASP A 174 7.76 31.43 10.84
N VAL A 175 6.58 30.80 10.76
CA VAL A 175 6.30 29.72 9.83
C VAL A 175 5.34 30.18 8.75
N LYS A 176 5.70 29.90 7.50
CA LYS A 176 4.84 30.07 6.34
C LYS A 176 4.13 28.77 6.01
N TYR A 177 2.83 28.86 5.80
CA TYR A 177 1.98 27.73 5.43
C TYR A 177 1.27 27.97 4.10
N PHE A 178 1.13 26.90 3.31
CA PHE A 178 0.19 26.86 2.20
C PHE A 178 -1.17 26.38 2.72
N ASP A 179 -2.25 27.11 2.42
CA ASP A 179 -3.60 26.85 2.95
C ASP A 179 -4.69 27.15 1.88
N LYS A 180 -4.52 26.61 0.66
CA LYS A 180 -5.54 26.73 -0.38
C LYS A 180 -6.27 25.40 -0.56
N GLU A 181 -7.59 25.46 -0.76
CA GLU A 181 -8.40 24.29 -1.06
C GLU A 181 -8.00 23.69 -2.41
N ARG A 182 -7.61 22.40 -2.41
CA ARG A 182 -7.22 21.71 -3.63
C ARG A 182 -7.34 20.20 -3.50
N ILE A 183 -7.41 19.53 -4.66
CA ILE A 183 -7.19 18.09 -4.76
C ILE A 183 -5.67 17.84 -4.71
N VAL A 184 -5.25 16.95 -3.84
CA VAL A 184 -3.87 16.45 -3.77
C VAL A 184 -3.73 15.31 -4.74
N ARG A 185 -2.71 15.36 -5.57
CA ARG A 185 -2.45 14.38 -6.63
C ARG A 185 -1.11 13.68 -6.42
N SER A 186 -1.03 12.45 -6.86
CA SER A 186 0.22 11.67 -6.94
C SER A 186 0.65 11.62 -8.39
N TYR A 187 1.71 12.35 -8.73
CA TYR A 187 2.22 12.46 -10.10
C TYR A 187 3.09 11.25 -10.45
N TYR A 188 3.08 10.81 -11.71
CA TYR A 188 3.94 9.71 -12.15
C TYR A 188 5.44 10.02 -11.99
N THR A 189 5.84 11.29 -12.13
CA THR A 189 7.20 11.73 -11.86
C THR A 189 7.63 11.50 -10.41
N GLU A 190 6.70 11.68 -9.44
CA GLU A 190 6.90 11.33 -8.03
C GLU A 190 6.89 9.81 -7.85
N ARG A 191 5.89 9.12 -8.42
CA ARG A 191 5.68 7.66 -8.28
C ARG A 191 6.85 6.84 -8.82
N CYS A 192 7.57 7.32 -9.86
CA CYS A 192 8.81 6.70 -10.33
C CYS A 192 9.90 6.59 -9.26
N GLY A 193 9.82 7.36 -8.18
CA GLY A 193 10.65 7.22 -6.98
C GLY A 193 10.07 6.28 -5.94
N HIS A 194 9.14 5.39 -6.33
CA HIS A 194 8.44 4.41 -5.50
C HIS A 194 7.57 5.01 -4.37
N THR A 195 6.61 4.24 -3.91
CA THR A 195 5.65 4.67 -2.90
C THR A 195 5.45 3.58 -1.84
N ALA A 196 5.44 3.94 -0.56
CA ALA A 196 5.03 3.05 0.51
C ALA A 196 3.70 3.51 1.12
N ALA A 197 2.72 2.62 1.19
CA ALA A 197 1.45 2.83 1.88
C ALA A 197 1.47 2.09 3.23
N THR A 198 1.45 2.83 4.34
CA THR A 198 1.51 2.25 5.70
C THR A 198 0.22 2.45 6.46
N GLY A 199 -0.11 1.52 7.36
CA GLY A 199 -1.28 1.63 8.24
C GLY A 199 -1.85 0.27 8.65
N GLN A 200 -2.68 0.25 9.69
CA GLN A 200 -3.35 -0.95 10.18
C GLN A 200 -4.32 -1.56 9.15
N THR A 201 -4.72 -2.81 9.40
CA THR A 201 -5.82 -3.44 8.65
C THR A 201 -7.09 -2.61 8.79
N GLY A 202 -7.83 -2.41 7.69
CA GLY A 202 -9.03 -1.56 7.66
C GLY A 202 -8.76 -0.04 7.66
N ALA A 203 -7.51 0.40 7.58
CA ALA A 203 -7.16 1.82 7.53
C ALA A 203 -7.42 2.50 6.16
N GLY A 204 -7.76 1.73 5.12
CA GLY A 204 -8.06 2.23 3.77
C GLY A 204 -6.94 2.05 2.75
N LYS A 205 -5.85 1.30 3.07
CA LYS A 205 -4.74 1.04 2.13
C LYS A 205 -5.20 0.44 0.81
N THR A 206 -6.02 -0.62 0.86
CA THR A 206 -6.52 -1.33 -0.33
C THR A 206 -7.33 -0.39 -1.24
N TYR A 207 -8.20 0.46 -0.68
CA TYR A 207 -8.92 1.46 -1.47
C TYR A 207 -7.98 2.44 -2.18
N THR A 208 -6.96 2.94 -1.48
CA THR A 208 -5.96 3.83 -2.08
C THR A 208 -5.19 3.12 -3.20
N MET A 209 -4.80 1.87 -3.01
CA MET A 209 -4.12 1.08 -4.04
C MET A 209 -5.02 0.86 -5.26
N LEU A 210 -6.27 0.47 -5.06
CA LEU A 210 -7.23 0.27 -6.14
C LEU A 210 -7.48 1.56 -6.94
N GLN A 211 -7.60 2.73 -6.27
CA GLN A 211 -7.73 4.01 -6.96
C GLN A 211 -6.49 4.35 -7.81
N LEU A 212 -5.30 4.04 -7.32
CA LEU A 212 -4.06 4.25 -8.08
C LEU A 212 -3.94 3.28 -9.26
N MET A 213 -4.30 2.00 -9.08
CA MET A 213 -4.35 1.01 -10.16
C MET A 213 -5.38 1.38 -11.22
N ARG A 214 -6.57 1.86 -10.81
CA ARG A 214 -7.59 2.36 -11.73
C ARG A 214 -7.05 3.48 -12.60
N ASN A 215 -6.38 4.46 -11.98
CA ASN A 215 -5.77 5.56 -12.74
C ASN A 215 -4.74 5.04 -13.76
N ASP A 216 -3.94 4.04 -13.41
CA ASP A 216 -2.95 3.45 -14.31
C ASP A 216 -3.63 2.71 -15.48
N ILE A 217 -4.71 1.98 -15.20
CA ILE A 217 -5.50 1.30 -16.22
C ILE A 217 -6.11 2.34 -17.17
N GLU A 218 -6.73 3.39 -16.67
CA GLU A 218 -7.32 4.46 -17.47
C GLU A 218 -6.25 5.24 -18.28
N ALA A 219 -5.06 5.45 -17.69
CA ALA A 219 -3.95 6.13 -18.35
C ALA A 219 -3.23 5.30 -19.42
N GLY A 220 -3.54 4.00 -19.56
CA GLY A 220 -2.91 3.13 -20.53
C GLY A 220 -1.58 2.52 -20.07
N ASN A 221 -1.25 2.53 -18.77
CA ASN A 221 -0.03 1.92 -18.25
C ASN A 221 -0.24 0.43 -17.93
N PRO A 222 0.72 -0.47 -18.22
CA PRO A 222 0.68 -1.84 -17.71
C PRO A 222 0.62 -1.86 -16.18
N VAL A 223 -0.20 -2.77 -15.61
CA VAL A 223 -0.37 -2.93 -14.17
C VAL A 223 -0.02 -4.35 -13.76
N PHE A 224 0.96 -4.50 -12.88
CA PHE A 224 1.35 -5.78 -12.28
C PHE A 224 1.05 -5.74 -10.78
N ALA A 225 0.06 -6.50 -10.35
CA ALA A 225 -0.37 -6.55 -8.96
C ALA A 225 -0.06 -7.92 -8.33
N ILE A 226 0.44 -7.92 -7.10
CA ILE A 226 0.66 -9.12 -6.31
C ILE A 226 -0.15 -8.97 -5.02
N ASP A 227 -1.11 -9.88 -4.83
CA ASP A 227 -2.00 -9.91 -3.67
C ASP A 227 -1.74 -11.17 -2.83
N PHE A 228 -1.35 -10.97 -1.57
CA PHE A 228 -1.13 -12.05 -0.59
C PHE A 228 -2.32 -12.27 0.35
N LYS A 229 -3.50 -11.75 0.03
CA LYS A 229 -4.73 -11.94 0.83
C LYS A 229 -5.72 -12.90 0.17
N LYS A 230 -5.57 -13.13 -1.15
CA LYS A 230 -6.55 -13.86 -1.98
C LYS A 230 -7.99 -13.31 -1.78
N GLY A 231 -8.10 -11.97 -1.75
CA GLY A 231 -9.40 -11.28 -1.68
C GLY A 231 -10.18 -11.35 -3.01
N THR A 232 -11.45 -10.95 -2.96
CA THR A 232 -12.30 -10.85 -4.15
C THR A 232 -12.26 -9.47 -4.80
N GLU A 233 -11.73 -8.46 -4.11
CA GLU A 233 -11.71 -7.09 -4.58
C GLU A 233 -10.81 -6.90 -5.79
N TYR A 234 -9.55 -7.35 -5.73
CA TYR A 234 -8.62 -7.23 -6.84
C TYR A 234 -9.10 -7.97 -8.10
N PRO A 235 -9.47 -9.26 -8.05
CA PRO A 235 -9.96 -9.95 -9.24
C PRO A 235 -11.22 -9.33 -9.84
N TYR A 236 -12.10 -8.76 -9.03
CA TYR A 236 -13.31 -8.12 -9.48
C TYR A 236 -13.04 -6.78 -10.18
N TYR A 237 -12.42 -5.84 -9.46
CA TYR A 237 -12.24 -4.49 -9.97
C TYR A 237 -11.23 -4.41 -11.11
N LEU A 238 -10.08 -5.10 -10.99
CA LEU A 238 -9.05 -5.06 -12.03
C LEU A 238 -9.53 -5.69 -13.33
N ALA A 239 -10.23 -6.83 -13.28
CA ALA A 239 -10.79 -7.46 -14.46
C ALA A 239 -11.89 -6.59 -15.11
N LYS A 240 -12.75 -5.97 -14.29
CA LYS A 240 -13.79 -5.05 -14.74
C LYS A 240 -13.20 -3.86 -15.47
N TRP A 241 -12.27 -3.14 -14.83
CA TRP A 241 -11.66 -1.94 -15.44
C TRP A 241 -10.80 -2.28 -16.65
N ALA A 242 -10.07 -3.40 -16.65
CA ALA A 242 -9.37 -3.85 -17.84
C ALA A 242 -10.32 -4.04 -19.02
N LYS A 243 -11.45 -4.75 -18.81
CA LYS A 243 -12.48 -4.97 -19.83
C LYS A 243 -13.12 -3.65 -20.32
N GLU A 244 -13.44 -2.73 -19.41
CA GLU A 244 -14.01 -1.42 -19.73
C GLU A 244 -13.09 -0.58 -20.62
N HIS A 245 -11.77 -0.73 -20.47
CA HIS A 245 -10.76 -0.01 -21.25
C HIS A 245 -10.19 -0.83 -22.42
N GLY A 246 -10.81 -1.98 -22.76
CA GLY A 246 -10.40 -2.84 -23.87
C GLY A 246 -9.06 -3.52 -23.68
N ARG A 247 -8.63 -3.74 -22.43
CA ARG A 247 -7.33 -4.31 -22.06
C ARG A 247 -7.47 -5.77 -21.63
N GLN A 248 -6.44 -6.56 -21.87
CA GLN A 248 -6.40 -7.94 -21.41
C GLN A 248 -6.09 -8.01 -19.92
N PHE A 249 -6.81 -8.87 -19.21
CA PHE A 249 -6.58 -9.19 -17.80
C PHE A 249 -6.04 -10.61 -17.67
N TYR A 250 -4.92 -10.75 -16.96
CA TYR A 250 -4.25 -12.01 -16.71
C TYR A 250 -4.25 -12.29 -15.22
N HIS A 251 -4.87 -13.38 -14.79
CA HIS A 251 -4.97 -13.74 -13.37
C HIS A 251 -4.29 -15.08 -13.09
N PHE A 252 -3.14 -15.05 -12.43
CA PHE A 252 -2.47 -16.23 -11.90
C PHE A 252 -2.97 -16.49 -10.48
N THR A 253 -3.62 -17.63 -10.27
CA THR A 253 -4.20 -18.03 -8.98
C THR A 253 -4.34 -19.55 -8.89
N ALA A 254 -4.55 -20.09 -7.68
CA ALA A 254 -4.84 -21.51 -7.48
C ALA A 254 -6.13 -21.94 -8.20
N GLY A 255 -6.27 -23.21 -8.48
CA GLY A 255 -7.48 -23.80 -9.05
C GLY A 255 -7.17 -24.79 -10.14
N LYS A 256 -8.13 -25.69 -10.41
CA LYS A 256 -8.01 -26.67 -11.48
C LYS A 256 -8.38 -26.04 -12.84
N PRO A 257 -7.78 -26.49 -13.95
CA PRO A 257 -8.17 -26.06 -15.29
C PRO A 257 -9.68 -26.17 -15.53
N GLY A 258 -10.28 -25.13 -16.12
CA GLY A 258 -11.71 -25.10 -16.46
C GLY A 258 -12.67 -24.81 -15.30
N THR A 259 -12.19 -24.58 -14.09
CA THR A 259 -13.05 -24.23 -12.94
C THR A 259 -13.11 -22.73 -12.66
N TYR A 260 -12.18 -21.96 -13.19
CA TYR A 260 -12.12 -20.51 -13.00
C TYR A 260 -13.36 -19.81 -13.57
N ASN A 261 -13.94 -18.94 -12.78
CA ASN A 261 -15.17 -18.22 -13.14
C ASN A 261 -15.09 -16.75 -12.73
N ASN A 262 -14.73 -15.90 -13.69
CA ASN A 262 -14.78 -14.46 -13.56
C ASN A 262 -15.54 -13.89 -14.77
N PRO A 263 -16.63 -13.12 -14.58
CA PRO A 263 -17.47 -12.62 -15.69
C PRO A 263 -16.77 -11.61 -16.61
N PHE A 264 -15.61 -11.13 -16.20
CA PHE A 264 -14.83 -10.16 -16.97
C PHE A 264 -13.60 -10.78 -17.65
N CYS A 265 -13.21 -12.00 -17.25
CA CYS A 265 -12.06 -12.71 -17.77
C CYS A 265 -12.41 -14.20 -17.90
N ASP A 266 -12.29 -14.75 -19.10
CA ASP A 266 -12.81 -16.10 -19.38
C ASP A 266 -11.91 -17.21 -18.82
N ASN A 267 -10.57 -16.97 -18.69
CA ASN A 267 -9.65 -18.00 -18.28
C ASN A 267 -8.60 -17.51 -17.28
N GLN A 268 -8.12 -18.45 -16.50
CA GLN A 268 -6.98 -18.30 -15.62
C GLN A 268 -5.69 -18.27 -16.42
N ALA A 269 -4.72 -17.47 -16.00
CA ALA A 269 -3.43 -17.34 -16.69
C ALA A 269 -2.39 -18.30 -16.14
N SER A 270 -1.54 -18.83 -17.01
CA SER A 270 -0.35 -19.58 -16.64
C SER A 270 0.88 -18.65 -16.54
N TYR A 271 1.88 -19.09 -15.80
CA TYR A 271 3.14 -18.39 -15.65
C TYR A 271 4.31 -19.36 -15.49
N ASP A 272 5.22 -19.39 -16.44
CA ASP A 272 6.48 -20.12 -16.32
C ASP A 272 7.64 -19.15 -16.08
N PRO A 273 8.16 -19.09 -14.85
CA PRO A 273 9.21 -18.14 -14.48
C PRO A 273 10.55 -18.41 -15.18
N LEU A 274 10.77 -19.63 -15.69
CA LEU A 274 11.99 -20.03 -16.37
C LEU A 274 11.86 -20.04 -17.90
N ALA A 275 10.71 -19.64 -18.45
CA ALA A 275 10.50 -19.57 -19.89
C ALA A 275 11.37 -18.50 -20.56
N THR A 276 11.75 -17.44 -19.83
CA THR A 276 12.49 -16.29 -20.34
C THR A 276 13.79 -16.07 -19.56
N GLY A 277 14.69 -15.26 -20.12
CA GLY A 277 15.97 -14.89 -19.51
C GLY A 277 17.13 -15.80 -19.91
N THR A 278 18.34 -15.39 -19.58
CA THR A 278 19.59 -16.13 -19.81
C THR A 278 19.82 -17.19 -18.74
N ALA A 279 20.64 -18.20 -19.02
CA ALA A 279 21.03 -19.21 -18.03
C ALA A 279 21.53 -18.61 -16.71
N THR A 280 22.35 -17.54 -16.77
CA THR A 280 22.84 -16.80 -15.59
C THR A 280 21.69 -16.17 -14.81
N SER A 281 20.75 -15.49 -15.50
CA SER A 281 19.65 -14.82 -14.81
C SER A 281 18.64 -15.81 -14.19
N LYS A 282 18.45 -16.96 -14.81
CA LYS A 282 17.67 -18.07 -14.23
C LYS A 282 18.35 -18.66 -13.00
N ALA A 283 19.68 -18.82 -13.05
CA ALA A 283 20.45 -19.27 -11.90
C ALA A 283 20.35 -18.31 -10.71
N ASP A 284 20.47 -17.00 -10.94
CA ASP A 284 20.31 -15.98 -9.90
C ASP A 284 18.89 -16.00 -9.29
N MET A 285 17.85 -16.14 -10.11
CA MET A 285 16.48 -16.31 -9.65
C MET A 285 16.32 -17.53 -8.73
N MET A 286 16.89 -18.68 -9.13
CA MET A 286 16.81 -19.90 -8.33
C MET A 286 17.58 -19.79 -7.01
N LEU A 287 18.70 -19.09 -6.97
CA LEU A 287 19.44 -18.83 -5.72
C LEU A 287 18.61 -18.04 -4.70
N ASN A 288 17.73 -17.16 -5.16
CA ASN A 288 16.85 -16.36 -4.30
C ASN A 288 15.72 -17.18 -3.65
N LEU A 289 15.52 -18.43 -4.05
CA LEU A 289 14.61 -19.36 -3.37
C LEU A 289 15.13 -19.86 -2.02
N ARG A 290 16.36 -19.53 -1.68
CA ARG A 290 17.00 -19.97 -0.44
C ARG A 290 17.78 -18.83 0.19
N GLN A 291 17.74 -18.76 1.51
CA GLN A 291 18.64 -17.90 2.29
C GLN A 291 19.99 -18.61 2.43
N TRP A 292 21.08 -17.87 2.18
CA TRP A 292 22.45 -18.34 2.22
C TRP A 292 23.18 -17.70 3.38
N ASP A 293 23.09 -18.33 4.56
CA ASP A 293 23.65 -17.81 5.80
C ASP A 293 24.76 -18.70 6.36
N GLY A 294 25.75 -18.12 7.00
CA GLY A 294 26.80 -18.84 7.71
C GLY A 294 27.55 -19.84 6.82
N ALA A 295 27.54 -21.13 7.20
CA ALA A 295 28.26 -22.16 6.47
C ALA A 295 27.74 -22.40 5.05
N SER A 296 26.47 -22.09 4.77
CA SER A 296 25.88 -22.30 3.44
C SER A 296 26.33 -21.25 2.40
N GLU A 297 26.77 -20.08 2.84
CA GLU A 297 27.24 -19.00 1.97
C GLU A 297 28.46 -19.42 1.13
N VAL A 298 29.32 -20.27 1.67
CA VAL A 298 30.48 -20.82 0.97
C VAL A 298 30.07 -21.58 -0.30
N TYR A 299 28.93 -22.25 -0.26
CA TYR A 299 28.42 -23.02 -1.39
C TYR A 299 27.63 -22.19 -2.41
N LYS A 300 27.23 -20.98 -2.08
CA LYS A 300 26.38 -20.13 -2.92
C LYS A 300 26.97 -19.93 -4.33
N LYS A 301 28.25 -19.54 -4.39
CA LYS A 301 28.94 -19.30 -5.67
C LYS A 301 29.00 -20.60 -6.50
N ARG A 302 29.37 -21.73 -5.85
CA ARG A 302 29.49 -23.00 -6.55
C ARG A 302 28.12 -23.52 -7.03
N THR A 303 27.09 -23.36 -6.20
CA THR A 303 25.70 -23.66 -6.62
C THR A 303 25.30 -22.81 -7.82
N LYS A 304 25.62 -21.53 -7.86
CA LYS A 304 25.38 -20.66 -9.02
C LYS A 304 26.00 -21.22 -10.29
N ASP A 305 27.28 -21.60 -10.26
CA ASP A 305 28.00 -22.16 -11.41
C ASP A 305 27.33 -23.43 -11.95
N ILE A 306 26.80 -24.26 -11.03
CA ILE A 306 26.06 -25.48 -11.39
C ILE A 306 24.73 -25.14 -12.05
N LEU A 307 23.95 -24.24 -11.44
CA LEU A 307 22.66 -23.80 -11.98
C LEU A 307 22.81 -23.19 -13.37
N GLU A 308 23.80 -22.32 -13.56
CA GLU A 308 24.11 -21.75 -14.88
C GLU A 308 24.42 -22.81 -15.92
N SER A 309 25.21 -23.83 -15.52
CA SER A 309 25.59 -24.92 -16.43
C SER A 309 24.37 -25.77 -16.82
N ILE A 310 23.48 -26.06 -15.86
CA ILE A 310 22.25 -26.82 -16.12
C ILE A 310 21.27 -26.04 -16.99
N PHE A 311 21.04 -24.75 -16.71
CA PHE A 311 20.17 -23.94 -17.56
C PHE A 311 20.74 -23.80 -18.98
N TYR A 312 22.06 -23.62 -19.10
CA TYR A 312 22.70 -23.62 -20.41
C TYR A 312 22.49 -24.93 -21.17
N LEU A 313 22.59 -26.05 -20.47
CA LEU A 313 22.36 -27.38 -21.06
C LEU A 313 20.91 -27.50 -21.53
N LEU A 314 19.93 -27.17 -20.70
CA LEU A 314 18.50 -27.19 -21.04
C LEU A 314 18.12 -26.29 -22.23
N GLU A 315 18.84 -25.19 -22.43
CA GLU A 315 18.61 -24.27 -23.55
C GLU A 315 19.21 -24.75 -24.88
N ASN A 316 20.29 -25.58 -24.83
CA ASN A 316 21.10 -25.90 -26.00
C ASN A 316 21.07 -27.36 -26.41
N VAL A 317 20.46 -28.25 -25.63
CA VAL A 317 20.34 -29.68 -25.97
C VAL A 317 19.18 -29.91 -26.96
N ASP A 318 19.32 -30.91 -27.81
CA ASP A 318 18.27 -31.36 -28.73
C ASP A 318 17.10 -31.97 -27.93
N ARG A 319 15.97 -31.28 -27.92
CA ARG A 319 14.77 -31.67 -27.15
C ARG A 319 14.17 -32.99 -27.63
N GLU A 320 14.15 -33.23 -28.94
CA GLU A 320 13.57 -34.44 -29.51
C GLU A 320 14.34 -35.72 -29.09
N LYS A 321 15.66 -35.59 -29.00
CA LYS A 321 16.51 -36.72 -28.58
C LYS A 321 16.53 -36.95 -27.08
N THR A 322 16.11 -35.98 -26.31
CA THR A 322 16.15 -36.00 -24.84
C THR A 322 14.77 -36.11 -24.19
N LYS A 323 13.70 -36.28 -24.97
CA LYS A 323 12.32 -36.38 -24.48
C LYS A 323 12.06 -37.52 -23.51
N GLN A 324 12.88 -38.58 -23.55
CA GLN A 324 12.80 -39.69 -22.60
C GLN A 324 13.37 -39.36 -21.20
N TYR A 325 14.15 -38.29 -21.06
CA TYR A 325 14.76 -37.84 -19.81
C TYR A 325 14.08 -36.59 -19.24
N ILE A 326 13.58 -35.72 -20.11
CA ILE A 326 12.92 -34.48 -19.75
C ILE A 326 11.58 -34.39 -20.46
N ASN A 327 10.51 -34.17 -19.71
CA ASN A 327 9.22 -33.84 -20.30
C ASN A 327 9.22 -32.33 -20.67
N TRP A 328 9.46 -32.06 -21.96
CA TRP A 328 9.56 -30.69 -22.49
C TRP A 328 8.22 -29.93 -22.58
N HIS A 329 7.10 -30.63 -22.33
CA HIS A 329 5.78 -30.03 -22.26
C HIS A 329 5.47 -29.47 -20.88
N GLU A 330 6.18 -29.91 -19.84
CA GLU A 330 6.07 -29.37 -18.50
C GLU A 330 6.79 -28.01 -18.39
N GLY A 331 6.48 -27.24 -17.33
CA GLY A 331 7.12 -25.96 -17.07
C GLY A 331 8.61 -26.07 -16.73
N GLY A 332 9.31 -24.96 -16.87
CA GLY A 332 10.75 -24.88 -16.66
C GLY A 332 11.21 -25.36 -15.29
N LEU A 333 10.41 -25.20 -14.23
CA LEU A 333 10.72 -25.74 -12.90
C LEU A 333 10.74 -27.26 -12.89
N SER A 334 9.79 -27.93 -13.51
CA SER A 334 9.76 -29.41 -13.63
C SER A 334 10.92 -29.92 -14.48
N GLN A 335 11.20 -29.26 -15.62
CA GLN A 335 12.36 -29.58 -16.46
C GLN A 335 13.67 -29.45 -15.68
N PHE A 336 13.82 -28.39 -14.89
CA PHE A 336 14.99 -28.17 -14.04
C PHE A 336 15.15 -29.27 -12.97
N VAL A 337 14.09 -29.60 -12.25
CA VAL A 337 14.11 -30.67 -11.24
C VAL A 337 14.46 -32.02 -11.85
N SER A 338 13.91 -32.30 -13.04
CA SER A 338 14.22 -33.56 -13.78
C SER A 338 15.67 -33.60 -14.25
N ALA A 339 16.22 -32.47 -14.73
CA ALA A 339 17.61 -32.38 -15.19
C ALA A 339 18.64 -32.57 -14.05
N LEU A 340 18.26 -32.23 -12.79
CA LEU A 340 19.13 -32.42 -11.63
C LEU A 340 19.26 -33.88 -11.14
N GLN A 341 18.44 -34.78 -11.64
CA GLN A 341 18.65 -36.21 -11.39
C GLN A 341 19.94 -36.65 -12.10
N LEU A 342 20.89 -37.27 -11.38
CA LEU A 342 22.22 -37.61 -11.90
C LEU A 342 22.15 -38.42 -13.19
N LYS A 343 21.21 -39.40 -13.31
CA LYS A 343 21.00 -40.18 -14.52
C LYS A 343 20.61 -39.31 -15.73
N ASN A 344 19.68 -38.42 -15.51
CA ASN A 344 19.22 -37.51 -16.57
C ASN A 344 20.30 -36.49 -16.94
N LEU A 345 20.97 -35.91 -15.93
CA LEU A 345 22.08 -34.99 -16.14
C LEU A 345 23.17 -35.58 -17.02
N TYR A 346 23.58 -36.82 -16.74
CA TYR A 346 24.55 -37.53 -17.57
C TYR A 346 24.08 -37.68 -19.02
N ALA A 347 22.85 -38.15 -19.20
CA ALA A 347 22.28 -38.33 -20.54
C ALA A 347 22.18 -37.05 -21.35
N LEU A 348 21.82 -35.92 -20.68
CA LEU A 348 21.78 -34.60 -21.30
C LEU A 348 23.18 -34.11 -21.69
N ILE A 349 24.19 -34.34 -20.85
CA ILE A 349 25.59 -33.98 -21.13
C ILE A 349 26.12 -34.77 -22.30
N GLU A 350 25.90 -36.12 -22.35
CA GLU A 350 26.33 -36.95 -23.46
C GLU A 350 25.61 -36.58 -24.76
N GLN A 351 24.30 -36.23 -24.72
CA GLN A 351 23.59 -35.73 -25.90
C GLN A 351 24.18 -34.40 -26.39
N PHE A 352 24.46 -33.48 -25.49
CA PHE A 352 25.08 -32.19 -25.83
C PHE A 352 26.47 -32.39 -26.45
N LYS A 353 27.27 -33.30 -25.93
CA LYS A 353 28.57 -33.71 -26.49
C LYS A 353 28.42 -34.24 -27.91
N ILE A 354 27.45 -35.12 -28.15
CA ILE A 354 27.13 -35.66 -29.49
C ILE A 354 26.75 -34.49 -30.43
N ASP A 355 25.91 -33.59 -29.99
CA ASP A 355 25.45 -32.45 -30.80
C ASP A 355 26.60 -31.48 -31.15
N VAL A 356 27.53 -31.24 -30.22
CA VAL A 356 28.75 -30.46 -30.44
C VAL A 356 29.67 -31.16 -31.45
N THR A 357 29.88 -32.46 -31.29
CA THR A 357 30.73 -33.26 -32.19
C THR A 357 30.14 -33.32 -33.60
N ASN A 358 28.83 -33.54 -33.73
CA ASN A 358 28.13 -33.53 -35.01
C ASN A 358 28.25 -32.19 -35.76
N LYS A 359 28.16 -31.06 -35.05
CA LYS A 359 28.40 -29.74 -35.62
C LYS A 359 29.83 -29.61 -36.14
N GLU A 360 30.83 -30.10 -35.41
CA GLU A 360 32.23 -30.11 -35.86
C GLU A 360 32.43 -30.95 -37.13
N HIS A 361 31.87 -32.17 -37.16
CA HIS A 361 31.95 -33.06 -38.34
C HIS A 361 31.22 -32.47 -39.55
N ALA A 362 30.15 -31.72 -39.34
CA ALA A 362 29.43 -31.03 -40.41
C ALA A 362 30.14 -29.75 -40.90
N GLY A 363 31.34 -29.45 -40.37
CA GLY A 363 32.08 -28.23 -40.72
C GLY A 363 31.44 -26.95 -40.20
N ILE A 364 30.43 -27.05 -39.28
CA ILE A 364 29.80 -25.92 -38.63
C ILE A 364 30.74 -25.46 -37.52
N ARG A 365 31.07 -24.16 -37.54
CA ARG A 365 31.94 -23.55 -36.53
C ARG A 365 31.29 -23.65 -35.14
N VAL A 366 31.80 -24.53 -34.30
CA VAL A 366 31.42 -24.59 -32.89
C VAL A 366 32.05 -23.44 -32.13
N SER A 367 31.25 -22.74 -31.32
CA SER A 367 31.78 -21.65 -30.50
C SER A 367 32.79 -22.17 -29.47
N GLY A 368 33.85 -21.39 -29.21
CA GLY A 368 34.78 -21.71 -28.12
C GLY A 368 34.09 -21.71 -26.74
N GLY A 369 32.91 -21.09 -26.65
CA GLY A 369 32.03 -21.13 -25.48
C GLY A 369 31.42 -22.50 -25.26
N ASP A 370 30.89 -23.16 -26.30
CA ASP A 370 30.27 -24.47 -26.21
C ASP A 370 31.28 -25.54 -25.76
N LYS A 371 32.53 -25.50 -26.28
CA LYS A 371 33.59 -26.41 -25.85
C LYS A 371 33.96 -26.23 -24.38
N ARG A 372 34.09 -24.99 -23.92
CA ARG A 372 34.38 -24.69 -22.50
C ARG A 372 33.23 -25.15 -21.59
N ARG A 373 31.98 -24.92 -22.02
CA ARG A 373 30.79 -25.34 -21.27
C ARG A 373 30.68 -26.86 -21.21
N LEU A 374 30.94 -27.58 -22.30
CA LEU A 374 30.98 -29.03 -22.32
C LEU A 374 32.02 -29.59 -21.34
N SER A 375 33.24 -29.05 -21.35
CA SER A 375 34.30 -29.47 -20.39
C SER A 375 33.88 -29.20 -18.95
N ALA A 376 33.26 -28.04 -18.69
CA ALA A 376 32.73 -27.67 -17.35
C ALA A 376 31.61 -28.63 -16.90
N LEU A 377 30.69 -29.01 -17.80
CA LEU A 377 29.60 -29.95 -17.52
C LEU A 377 30.09 -31.36 -17.18
N LEU A 378 31.10 -31.88 -17.93
CA LEU A 378 31.72 -33.15 -17.64
C LEU A 378 32.41 -33.15 -16.28
N GLY A 379 33.19 -32.10 -15.97
CA GLY A 379 33.83 -31.93 -14.66
C GLY A 379 32.81 -31.80 -13.53
N LEU A 380 31.68 -31.10 -13.77
CA LEU A 380 30.58 -31.00 -12.83
C LEU A 380 29.94 -32.35 -12.51
N TYR A 381 29.69 -33.16 -13.54
CA TYR A 381 29.12 -34.52 -13.34
C TYR A 381 30.03 -35.39 -12.50
N GLU A 382 31.35 -35.39 -12.80
CA GLU A 382 32.37 -36.13 -12.03
C GLU A 382 32.42 -35.65 -10.57
N GLU A 383 32.37 -34.33 -10.35
CA GLU A 383 32.33 -33.74 -8.99
C GLU A 383 31.07 -34.17 -8.22
N LEU A 384 29.90 -34.07 -8.82
CA LEU A 384 28.63 -34.42 -8.16
C LEU A 384 28.54 -35.93 -7.84
N ASN A 385 29.16 -36.76 -8.67
CA ASN A 385 29.19 -38.21 -8.46
C ASN A 385 30.30 -38.66 -7.51
N SER A 386 31.15 -37.74 -7.06
CA SER A 386 32.28 -38.01 -6.15
C SER A 386 31.85 -37.95 -4.68
N PRO A 387 32.56 -38.63 -3.75
CA PRO A 387 32.33 -38.50 -2.32
C PRO A 387 32.45 -37.08 -1.80
N GLN A 388 33.29 -36.26 -2.44
CA GLN A 388 33.50 -34.84 -2.08
C GLN A 388 32.29 -33.95 -2.47
N GLY A 389 31.50 -34.36 -3.46
CA GLY A 389 30.30 -33.66 -3.93
C GLY A 389 29.09 -33.80 -3.02
N LYS A 390 29.13 -34.66 -1.98
CA LYS A 390 27.94 -34.88 -1.11
C LYS A 390 27.37 -33.61 -0.49
N GLY A 391 28.22 -32.79 0.09
CA GLY A 391 27.76 -31.52 0.72
C GLY A 391 27.14 -30.55 -0.29
N LEU A 392 27.63 -30.54 -1.53
CA LEU A 392 27.08 -29.73 -2.60
C LEU A 392 25.74 -30.26 -3.09
N LEU A 393 25.61 -31.63 -3.21
CA LEU A 393 24.35 -32.28 -3.52
C LEU A 393 23.27 -32.01 -2.48
N GLU A 394 23.61 -31.96 -1.19
CA GLU A 394 22.67 -31.61 -0.12
C GLU A 394 22.13 -30.17 -0.29
N GLN A 395 23.00 -29.24 -0.67
CA GLN A 395 22.58 -27.85 -0.92
C GLN A 395 21.65 -27.76 -2.15
N ILE A 396 21.97 -28.47 -3.22
CA ILE A 396 21.12 -28.53 -4.43
C ILE A 396 19.79 -29.21 -4.13
N ASN A 397 19.79 -30.29 -3.35
CA ASN A 397 18.57 -31.00 -2.94
C ASN A 397 17.63 -30.06 -2.12
N GLY A 398 18.17 -29.14 -1.33
CA GLY A 398 17.38 -28.12 -0.68
C GLY A 398 16.63 -27.21 -1.69
N LEU A 399 17.30 -26.77 -2.75
CA LEU A 399 16.65 -26.01 -3.83
C LEU A 399 15.62 -26.85 -4.60
N VAL A 400 15.95 -28.11 -4.90
CA VAL A 400 15.01 -29.04 -5.55
C VAL A 400 13.77 -29.24 -4.71
N SER A 401 13.91 -29.34 -3.39
CA SER A 401 12.77 -29.43 -2.47
C SER A 401 11.87 -28.20 -2.56
N ASN A 402 12.45 -26.98 -2.59
CA ASN A 402 11.67 -25.76 -2.74
C ASN A 402 10.94 -25.71 -4.09
N CYS A 403 11.60 -26.16 -5.18
CA CYS A 403 10.95 -26.28 -6.49
C CYS A 403 9.81 -27.30 -6.48
N ARG A 404 9.99 -28.43 -5.80
CA ARG A 404 8.92 -29.45 -5.65
C ARG A 404 7.74 -28.89 -4.88
N THR A 405 7.96 -28.10 -3.83
CA THR A 405 6.88 -27.39 -3.12
C THR A 405 6.07 -26.52 -4.09
N LEU A 406 6.73 -25.82 -5.02
CA LEU A 406 6.03 -25.03 -6.03
C LEU A 406 5.23 -25.91 -7.00
N ILE A 407 5.86 -26.96 -7.56
CA ILE A 407 5.26 -27.85 -8.56
C ILE A 407 4.07 -28.64 -7.99
N MET A 408 4.16 -29.09 -6.72
CA MET A 408 3.13 -29.89 -6.05
C MET A 408 2.05 -29.06 -5.35
N SER A 409 2.11 -27.75 -5.44
CA SER A 409 1.10 -26.84 -4.87
C SER A 409 -0.21 -26.84 -5.67
N SER A 410 -1.23 -26.20 -5.11
CA SER A 410 -2.49 -25.96 -5.82
C SER A 410 -2.36 -25.06 -7.07
N TYR A 411 -1.20 -24.45 -7.27
CA TYR A 411 -0.84 -23.62 -8.43
C TYR A 411 -0.01 -24.38 -9.48
N GLY A 412 0.39 -25.64 -9.19
CA GLY A 412 1.35 -26.40 -10.00
C GLY A 412 0.97 -26.51 -11.46
N ASP A 413 -0.30 -26.76 -11.76
CA ASP A 413 -0.85 -26.89 -13.13
C ASP A 413 -0.67 -25.59 -13.95
N TRP A 414 -0.47 -24.44 -13.29
CA TRP A 414 -0.34 -23.13 -13.91
C TRP A 414 1.11 -22.65 -14.06
N LEU A 415 2.08 -23.48 -13.60
CA LEU A 415 3.52 -23.17 -13.70
C LEU A 415 4.15 -23.65 -15.02
N ALA A 416 3.34 -23.89 -16.04
CA ALA A 416 3.77 -24.31 -17.36
C ALA A 416 3.05 -23.50 -18.44
N LYS A 417 3.65 -23.42 -19.62
CA LYS A 417 2.99 -22.87 -20.80
C LYS A 417 2.23 -23.97 -21.53
N GLY A 418 0.92 -24.02 -21.47
CA GLY A 418 0.23 -25.04 -22.26
C GLY A 418 -1.26 -25.24 -21.98
N GLU A 419 -1.72 -25.07 -20.77
CA GLU A 419 -3.11 -25.34 -20.38
C GLU A 419 -4.10 -24.22 -20.78
N THR A 420 -3.57 -23.04 -21.12
CA THR A 420 -4.37 -21.85 -21.44
C THR A 420 -3.68 -21.00 -22.49
N PRO A 421 -4.43 -20.32 -23.40
CA PRO A 421 -3.85 -19.33 -24.30
C PRO A 421 -3.33 -18.08 -23.56
N TYR A 422 -3.74 -17.90 -22.30
CA TYR A 422 -3.33 -16.76 -21.47
C TYR A 422 -2.07 -17.10 -20.69
N HIS A 423 -0.91 -16.73 -21.23
CA HIS A 423 0.39 -16.94 -20.60
C HIS A 423 1.02 -15.61 -20.22
N ILE A 424 1.41 -15.46 -18.94
CA ILE A 424 2.05 -14.25 -18.44
C ILE A 424 3.51 -14.24 -18.88
N ASN A 425 3.90 -13.16 -19.59
CA ASN A 425 5.28 -12.85 -19.95
C ASN A 425 5.56 -11.40 -19.53
N LEU A 426 6.19 -11.22 -18.37
CA LEU A 426 6.44 -9.89 -17.79
C LEU A 426 7.35 -9.02 -18.67
N PHE A 427 8.30 -9.62 -19.40
CA PHE A 427 9.18 -8.90 -20.33
C PHE A 427 8.39 -8.26 -21.48
N GLU A 428 7.54 -9.04 -22.12
CA GLU A 428 6.71 -8.58 -23.23
C GLU A 428 5.67 -7.58 -22.75
N PHE A 429 5.01 -7.89 -21.64
CA PHE A 429 3.92 -7.08 -21.09
C PHE A 429 4.36 -5.69 -20.62
N ALA A 430 5.59 -5.58 -20.10
CA ALA A 430 6.15 -4.30 -19.67
C ALA A 430 6.48 -3.33 -20.83
N THR A 431 6.50 -3.83 -22.06
CA THR A 431 6.83 -3.05 -23.28
C THR A 431 5.74 -3.12 -24.33
N SER A 432 4.62 -3.82 -24.05
CA SER A 432 3.49 -3.96 -24.96
C SER A 432 2.64 -2.70 -25.01
N GLU A 433 2.25 -2.30 -26.21
CA GLU A 433 1.26 -1.22 -26.43
C GLU A 433 -0.15 -1.59 -25.91
N GLU A 434 -0.45 -2.89 -25.78
CA GLU A 434 -1.73 -3.38 -25.24
C GLU A 434 -1.86 -3.12 -23.73
N ALA A 435 -0.73 -2.84 -23.08
CA ALA A 435 -0.64 -2.49 -21.66
C ALA A 435 -1.51 -3.39 -20.74
N PRO A 436 -1.22 -4.70 -20.67
CA PRO A 436 -2.06 -5.65 -19.96
C PRO A 436 -2.11 -5.41 -18.46
N VAL A 437 -3.15 -5.94 -17.83
CA VAL A 437 -3.34 -5.95 -16.37
C VAL A 437 -3.08 -7.36 -15.86
N VAL A 438 -2.10 -7.52 -14.99
CA VAL A 438 -1.69 -8.81 -14.44
C VAL A 438 -1.93 -8.83 -12.93
N LEU A 439 -2.57 -9.89 -12.45
CA LEU A 439 -2.79 -10.13 -11.04
C LEU A 439 -2.23 -11.50 -10.65
N PHE A 440 -1.33 -11.52 -9.66
CA PHE A 440 -0.90 -12.72 -8.96
C PHE A 440 -1.60 -12.76 -7.60
N SER A 441 -2.43 -13.77 -7.35
CA SER A 441 -3.15 -13.94 -6.08
C SER A 441 -2.70 -15.17 -5.34
N PHE A 442 -2.18 -14.99 -4.12
CA PHE A 442 -1.66 -16.05 -3.27
C PHE A 442 -2.43 -16.14 -1.95
N ASN A 443 -2.51 -17.35 -1.38
CA ASN A 443 -3.05 -17.57 -0.06
C ASN A 443 -1.97 -18.09 0.91
N PRO A 444 -1.21 -17.20 1.56
CA PRO A 444 -0.14 -17.62 2.48
C PRO A 444 -0.66 -18.29 3.76
N GLN A 445 -1.95 -18.25 4.04
CA GLN A 445 -2.54 -18.97 5.18
C GLN A 445 -2.70 -20.47 4.88
N GLU A 446 -2.88 -20.83 3.61
CA GLU A 446 -2.97 -22.22 3.16
C GLU A 446 -1.63 -22.74 2.66
N GLU A 447 -0.90 -21.95 1.87
CA GLU A 447 0.36 -22.32 1.22
C GLU A 447 1.43 -21.23 1.44
N SER A 448 1.94 -21.12 2.68
CA SER A 448 2.90 -20.08 3.09
C SER A 448 4.20 -20.13 2.29
N ASP A 449 4.78 -21.33 2.16
CA ASP A 449 6.07 -21.51 1.48
C ASP A 449 5.95 -21.26 -0.03
N PHE A 450 4.84 -21.68 -0.64
CA PHE A 450 4.55 -21.36 -2.03
C PHE A 450 4.51 -19.85 -2.25
N ALA A 451 3.72 -19.12 -1.44
CA ALA A 451 3.58 -17.66 -1.57
C ALA A 451 4.93 -16.94 -1.42
N LYS A 452 5.78 -17.39 -0.48
CA LYS A 452 7.12 -16.84 -0.27
C LYS A 452 8.06 -17.10 -1.45
N TYR A 453 8.15 -18.36 -1.90
CA TYR A 453 9.06 -18.72 -3.00
C TYR A 453 8.62 -18.11 -4.32
N MET A 454 7.32 -18.20 -4.63
CA MET A 454 6.78 -17.65 -5.87
C MET A 454 6.87 -16.13 -5.91
N GLY A 455 6.61 -15.48 -4.78
CA GLY A 455 6.82 -14.04 -4.65
C GLY A 455 8.27 -13.64 -4.91
N SER A 456 9.26 -14.36 -4.37
CA SER A 456 10.69 -14.10 -4.62
C SER A 456 11.06 -14.31 -6.10
N ILE A 457 10.49 -15.31 -6.76
CA ILE A 457 10.64 -15.56 -8.21
C ILE A 457 10.10 -14.37 -9.00
N ILE A 458 8.88 -13.93 -8.72
CA ILE A 458 8.24 -12.82 -9.44
C ILE A 458 9.03 -11.52 -9.24
N LEU A 459 9.52 -11.22 -8.03
CA LEU A 459 10.38 -10.05 -7.79
C LEU A 459 11.67 -10.11 -8.62
N SER A 460 12.29 -11.30 -8.70
CA SER A 460 13.49 -11.51 -9.52
C SER A 460 13.18 -11.32 -11.01
N ASP A 461 12.01 -11.76 -11.47
CA ASP A 461 11.57 -11.59 -12.85
C ASP A 461 11.25 -10.12 -13.17
N LEU A 462 10.63 -9.38 -12.24
CA LEU A 462 10.42 -7.93 -12.35
C LEU A 462 11.77 -7.16 -12.38
N SER A 463 12.76 -7.59 -11.58
CA SER A 463 14.11 -7.01 -11.62
C SER A 463 14.78 -7.21 -12.98
N ARG A 464 14.66 -8.42 -13.57
CA ARG A 464 15.13 -8.71 -14.93
C ARG A 464 14.39 -7.90 -15.98
N THR A 465 13.07 -7.78 -15.86
CA THR A 465 12.21 -6.97 -16.73
C THR A 465 12.66 -5.51 -16.72
N SER A 466 12.97 -4.97 -15.54
CA SER A 466 13.51 -3.62 -15.40
C SER A 466 14.85 -3.43 -16.15
N ALA A 467 15.76 -4.39 -15.98
CA ALA A 467 17.05 -4.38 -16.68
C ALA A 467 16.86 -4.47 -18.21
N TYR A 468 15.95 -5.30 -18.68
CA TYR A 468 15.60 -5.44 -20.08
C TYR A 468 15.04 -4.15 -20.68
N LYS A 469 14.08 -3.50 -19.99
CA LYS A 469 13.55 -2.19 -20.41
C LYS A 469 14.66 -1.14 -20.55
N ASN A 470 15.57 -1.10 -19.56
CA ASN A 470 16.71 -0.18 -19.60
C ASN A 470 17.64 -0.47 -20.79
N ALA A 471 17.94 -1.74 -21.07
CA ALA A 471 18.80 -2.15 -22.19
C ALA A 471 18.20 -1.76 -23.54
N GLN A 472 16.87 -1.79 -23.67
CA GLN A 472 16.16 -1.35 -24.87
C GLN A 472 15.92 0.16 -24.94
N GLY A 473 16.27 0.92 -23.90
CA GLY A 473 15.98 2.34 -23.81
C GLY A 473 14.49 2.67 -23.66
N ASN A 474 13.64 1.67 -23.37
CA ASN A 474 12.22 1.85 -23.15
C ASN A 474 11.97 2.60 -21.85
N LYS A 475 11.23 3.70 -21.93
CA LYS A 475 10.90 4.60 -20.80
C LYS A 475 9.39 4.67 -20.51
N ASP A 476 8.61 3.74 -21.06
CA ASP A 476 7.18 3.65 -20.78
C ASP A 476 6.95 3.32 -19.31
N LEU A 477 5.87 3.86 -18.78
CA LEU A 477 5.50 3.68 -17.38
C LEU A 477 4.96 2.27 -17.15
N VAL A 478 5.33 1.65 -16.05
CA VAL A 478 4.79 0.36 -15.60
C VAL A 478 4.50 0.44 -14.11
N GLY A 479 3.27 0.17 -13.71
CA GLY A 479 2.85 0.14 -12.31
C GLY A 479 2.98 -1.25 -11.70
N VAL A 480 3.74 -1.37 -10.61
CA VAL A 480 3.88 -2.59 -9.82
C VAL A 480 3.31 -2.35 -8.42
N TYR A 481 2.41 -3.22 -7.99
CA TYR A 481 1.69 -3.09 -6.73
C TYR A 481 1.86 -4.35 -5.88
N LEU A 482 2.46 -4.19 -4.70
CA LEU A 482 2.74 -5.28 -3.77
C LEU A 482 1.89 -5.07 -2.50
N ASP A 483 0.77 -5.80 -2.37
CA ASP A 483 -0.03 -5.75 -1.14
C ASP A 483 0.48 -6.79 -0.13
N GLU A 484 0.61 -6.39 1.14
CA GLU A 484 1.16 -7.19 2.24
C GLU A 484 2.58 -7.72 1.97
N PHE A 485 3.46 -6.87 1.44
CA PHE A 485 4.80 -7.28 0.98
C PHE A 485 5.70 -7.86 2.07
N GLN A 486 5.36 -7.74 3.35
CA GLN A 486 6.12 -8.32 4.46
C GLN A 486 6.22 -9.86 4.43
N ILE A 487 5.49 -10.52 3.53
CA ILE A 487 5.60 -11.96 3.28
C ILE A 487 6.86 -12.27 2.46
N LEU A 488 7.27 -11.32 1.65
CA LEU A 488 8.45 -11.41 0.79
C LEU A 488 9.74 -11.16 1.58
N ASP A 489 10.86 -11.60 1.04
CA ASP A 489 12.17 -11.23 1.59
C ASP A 489 12.46 -9.75 1.35
N PRO A 490 12.63 -8.93 2.40
CA PRO A 490 12.83 -7.50 2.25
C PRO A 490 14.11 -7.12 1.49
N ALA A 491 15.15 -7.94 1.54
CA ALA A 491 16.39 -7.68 0.80
C ALA A 491 16.17 -7.76 -0.72
N THR A 492 15.39 -8.74 -1.17
CA THR A 492 15.00 -8.88 -2.58
C THR A 492 14.12 -7.70 -3.04
N VAL A 493 13.25 -7.21 -2.17
CA VAL A 493 12.44 -6.00 -2.45
C VAL A 493 13.32 -4.76 -2.56
N ALA A 494 14.31 -4.57 -1.67
CA ALA A 494 15.24 -3.45 -1.72
C ALA A 494 16.03 -3.43 -3.04
N ASP A 495 16.55 -4.59 -3.47
CA ASP A 495 17.26 -4.76 -4.76
C ASP A 495 16.38 -4.39 -5.96
N LEU A 496 15.12 -4.79 -5.95
CA LEU A 496 14.15 -4.42 -6.99
C LEU A 496 13.90 -2.90 -7.03
N LEU A 497 13.70 -2.27 -5.86
CA LEU A 497 13.46 -0.82 -5.77
C LEU A 497 14.63 -0.02 -6.37
N GLU A 498 15.87 -0.39 -6.05
CA GLU A 498 17.05 0.30 -6.58
C GLU A 498 17.13 0.22 -8.12
N LYS A 499 16.81 -0.93 -8.69
CA LYS A 499 16.92 -1.20 -10.14
C LYS A 499 15.74 -0.61 -10.94
N ALA A 500 14.53 -0.67 -10.39
CA ALA A 500 13.31 -0.36 -11.12
C ALA A 500 13.13 1.13 -11.48
N ARG A 501 13.68 2.03 -10.67
CA ARG A 501 13.54 3.49 -10.86
C ARG A 501 14.02 3.96 -12.24
N SER A 502 15.16 3.46 -12.71
CA SER A 502 15.78 3.89 -13.96
C SER A 502 14.97 3.47 -15.20
N SER A 503 14.18 2.39 -15.10
CA SER A 503 13.35 1.85 -16.18
C SER A 503 11.93 2.44 -16.20
N LYS A 504 11.61 3.41 -15.33
CA LYS A 504 10.25 3.94 -15.15
C LYS A 504 9.23 2.91 -14.69
N MET A 505 9.70 1.82 -14.10
CA MET A 505 8.87 0.87 -13.37
C MET A 505 8.71 1.38 -11.93
N TYR A 506 7.55 1.90 -11.60
CA TYR A 506 7.28 2.40 -10.24
C TYR A 506 6.58 1.35 -9.40
N ILE A 507 7.00 1.26 -8.15
CA ILE A 507 6.54 0.22 -7.23
C ILE A 507 5.80 0.88 -6.07
N LEU A 508 4.62 0.36 -5.75
CA LEU A 508 3.88 0.71 -4.56
C LEU A 508 3.85 -0.49 -3.61
N LEU A 509 4.40 -0.28 -2.42
CA LEU A 509 4.45 -1.27 -1.34
C LEU A 509 3.36 -0.97 -0.31
N SER A 510 2.55 -1.97 0.04
CA SER A 510 1.61 -1.89 1.16
C SER A 510 2.12 -2.69 2.34
N LEU A 511 2.20 -2.06 3.52
CA LEU A 511 2.66 -2.68 4.76
C LEU A 511 1.90 -2.13 5.97
N GLN A 512 1.91 -2.86 7.07
CA GLN A 512 1.26 -2.41 8.29
C GLN A 512 2.17 -1.49 9.12
N SER A 513 3.47 -1.79 9.16
CA SER A 513 4.48 -0.98 9.84
C SER A 513 5.88 -1.22 9.28
N LEU A 514 6.78 -0.23 9.40
CA LEU A 514 8.20 -0.38 9.02
C LEU A 514 8.93 -1.42 9.86
N GLU A 515 8.48 -1.69 11.08
CA GLU A 515 9.03 -2.72 11.96
C GLU A 515 8.87 -4.15 11.40
N GLN A 516 7.87 -4.37 10.55
CA GLN A 516 7.70 -5.68 9.91
C GLN A 516 8.84 -6.03 8.97
N ILE A 517 9.45 -5.02 8.32
CA ILE A 517 10.64 -5.20 7.48
C ILE A 517 11.80 -5.77 8.31
N VAL A 518 12.00 -5.23 9.51
CA VAL A 518 13.06 -5.68 10.41
C VAL A 518 12.83 -7.12 10.88
N LYS A 519 11.57 -7.48 11.19
CA LYS A 519 11.20 -8.81 11.67
C LYS A 519 11.27 -9.89 10.60
N SER A 520 10.97 -9.55 9.34
CA SER A 520 10.99 -10.50 8.23
C SER A 520 12.36 -10.65 7.58
N SER A 521 13.33 -9.79 7.91
CA SER A 521 14.71 -9.88 7.43
C SER A 521 15.53 -10.86 8.26
N SER A 522 16.32 -11.71 7.60
CA SER A 522 17.13 -12.75 8.25
C SER A 522 18.34 -12.18 8.98
N ALA A 523 19.02 -11.20 8.40
CA ALA A 523 20.20 -10.54 8.97
C ALA A 523 20.16 -9.03 8.68
N ASN A 524 20.65 -8.21 9.62
CA ASN A 524 20.72 -6.74 9.45
C ASN A 524 19.39 -6.08 9.05
N GLY A 525 18.27 -6.53 9.59
CA GLY A 525 16.93 -6.04 9.24
C GLY A 525 16.78 -4.52 9.33
N THR A 526 17.48 -3.87 10.26
CA THR A 526 17.51 -2.41 10.37
C THR A 526 18.15 -1.76 9.15
N ALA A 527 19.28 -2.27 8.67
CA ALA A 527 19.95 -1.74 7.49
C ALA A 527 19.11 -1.93 6.21
N VAL A 528 18.43 -3.08 6.08
CA VAL A 528 17.50 -3.33 4.97
C VAL A 528 16.31 -2.38 5.02
N ARG A 529 15.71 -2.16 6.20
CA ARG A 529 14.65 -1.18 6.39
C ARG A 529 15.11 0.22 5.98
N ASP A 530 16.28 0.64 6.43
CA ASP A 530 16.82 1.96 6.16
C ASP A 530 17.08 2.14 4.65
N SER A 531 17.65 1.12 3.97
CA SER A 531 17.83 1.12 2.51
C SER A 531 16.48 1.27 1.78
N ILE A 532 15.44 0.54 2.18
CA ILE A 532 14.10 0.65 1.61
C ILE A 532 13.52 2.06 1.83
N VAL A 533 13.62 2.59 3.05
CA VAL A 533 13.11 3.92 3.41
C VAL A 533 13.85 5.02 2.64
N ASP A 534 15.16 4.89 2.46
CA ASP A 534 15.96 5.87 1.72
C ASP A 534 15.64 5.88 0.23
N THR A 535 15.42 4.70 -0.36
CA THR A 535 15.10 4.54 -1.77
C THR A 535 13.70 5.06 -2.11
N ILE A 536 12.73 4.87 -1.20
CA ILE A 536 11.35 5.32 -1.40
C ILE A 536 11.24 6.83 -1.30
N GLN A 537 10.63 7.45 -2.32
CA GLN A 537 10.42 8.90 -2.38
C GLN A 537 9.09 9.34 -1.78
N ASN A 538 8.08 8.47 -1.78
CA ASN A 538 6.72 8.83 -1.41
C ASN A 538 6.17 7.90 -0.33
N PHE A 539 5.45 8.47 0.65
CA PHE A 539 4.79 7.72 1.71
C PHE A 539 3.33 8.14 1.83
N ILE A 540 2.42 7.18 1.82
CA ILE A 540 0.99 7.38 2.12
C ILE A 540 0.74 6.73 3.48
N ILE A 541 0.56 7.55 4.50
CA ILE A 541 0.47 7.11 5.89
C ILE A 541 -0.99 7.13 6.31
N HIS A 542 -1.58 5.96 6.44
CA HIS A 542 -2.94 5.77 6.95
C HIS A 542 -2.95 5.60 8.49
N LYS A 543 -4.15 5.48 9.06
CA LYS A 543 -4.36 5.28 10.49
C LYS A 543 -3.58 4.07 11.03
N GLY A 544 -3.02 4.21 12.23
CA GLY A 544 -2.52 3.10 13.03
C GLY A 544 -1.06 2.73 12.81
N SER A 545 -0.24 3.66 12.35
CA SER A 545 1.22 3.48 12.39
C SER A 545 1.70 3.31 13.83
N GLY A 546 2.54 2.30 14.09
CA GLY A 546 3.18 2.11 15.40
C GLY A 546 4.07 3.30 15.78
N GLN A 547 4.42 3.41 17.06
CA GLN A 547 5.23 4.55 17.55
C GLN A 547 6.55 4.69 16.80
N ASN A 548 7.33 3.62 16.68
CA ASN A 548 8.63 3.65 15.98
C ASN A 548 8.46 4.06 14.51
N THR A 549 7.46 3.52 13.82
CA THR A 549 7.14 3.91 12.43
C THR A 549 6.78 5.39 12.35
N ALA A 550 5.97 5.90 13.28
CA ALA A 550 5.59 7.31 13.32
C ALA A 550 6.79 8.24 13.57
N GLU A 551 7.72 7.83 14.42
CA GLU A 551 8.96 8.58 14.68
C GLU A 551 9.90 8.59 13.47
N GLU A 552 10.10 7.46 12.79
CA GLU A 552 10.90 7.39 11.55
C GLU A 552 10.31 8.27 10.44
N LEU A 553 9.00 8.23 10.25
CA LEU A 553 8.32 9.08 9.27
C LEU A 553 8.40 10.57 9.62
N ALA A 554 8.36 10.92 10.91
CA ALA A 554 8.56 12.30 11.36
C ALA A 554 10.01 12.77 11.09
N LYS A 555 11.02 11.90 11.23
CA LYS A 555 12.42 12.20 10.90
C LYS A 555 12.61 12.52 9.41
N ILE A 556 11.90 11.83 8.51
CA ILE A 556 11.95 12.10 7.05
C ILE A 556 11.50 13.53 6.74
N ILE A 557 10.46 14.03 7.43
CA ILE A 557 9.95 15.40 7.25
C ILE A 557 10.88 16.41 7.93
N GLY A 558 11.44 16.04 9.08
CA GLY A 558 12.39 16.82 9.85
C GLY A 558 11.75 17.78 10.83
N GLN A 559 12.62 18.62 11.38
CA GLN A 559 12.30 19.66 12.36
C GLN A 559 12.53 21.05 11.74
N ALA A 560 11.86 22.04 12.30
CA ALA A 560 12.02 23.43 11.92
C ALA A 560 11.94 24.32 13.17
N ASN A 561 12.59 25.49 13.13
CA ASN A 561 12.46 26.46 14.20
C ASN A 561 11.02 26.95 14.27
N MET A 562 10.38 26.78 15.43
CA MET A 562 8.99 27.18 15.66
C MET A 562 8.87 27.97 16.96
N LYS A 563 8.00 28.98 16.95
CA LYS A 563 7.70 29.74 18.16
C LYS A 563 6.85 28.92 19.10
N LYS A 564 7.36 28.63 20.29
CA LYS A 564 6.59 28.09 21.42
C LYS A 564 6.21 29.19 22.37
N TYR A 565 4.95 29.23 22.72
CA TYR A 565 4.40 30.23 23.64
C TYR A 565 4.26 29.59 25.01
N VAL A 566 5.17 29.95 25.93
CA VAL A 566 5.12 29.48 27.32
C VAL A 566 4.41 30.51 28.18
N GLU A 567 3.26 30.15 28.70
CA GLU A 567 2.49 31.01 29.62
C GLU A 567 3.09 30.83 31.04
N SER A 568 3.91 31.78 31.48
CA SER A 568 4.40 31.81 32.86
C SER A 568 3.44 32.62 33.72
N GLY A 569 2.56 31.97 34.45
CA GLY A 569 1.64 32.60 35.39
C GLY A 569 1.57 31.83 36.70
N GLN A 570 1.96 32.45 37.82
CA GLN A 570 1.60 31.93 39.15
C GLN A 570 0.10 32.13 39.34
N ARG A 571 -0.67 31.04 39.35
CA ARG A 571 -2.03 31.05 39.89
C ARG A 571 -1.98 31.11 41.42
N ASN A 572 -2.01 32.30 41.98
CA ASN A 572 -2.34 32.44 43.39
C ASN A 572 -3.85 32.22 43.57
N SER A 573 -4.18 31.02 44.05
CA SER A 573 -5.53 30.65 44.45
C SER A 573 -5.92 31.30 45.80
N SER A 574 -6.22 32.57 45.78
CA SER A 574 -6.94 33.17 46.89
C SER A 574 -8.38 33.45 46.45
N LEU A 575 -9.32 32.75 47.04
CA LEU A 575 -10.75 32.71 46.74
C LEU A 575 -11.49 34.03 47.01
N PHE A 576 -10.82 35.09 47.48
CA PHE A 576 -11.47 36.31 47.99
C PHE A 576 -10.83 37.66 47.53
N GLN A 577 -9.98 37.67 46.53
CA GLN A 577 -9.52 38.99 46.03
C GLN A 577 -10.04 39.23 44.60
N LEU A 578 -11.07 40.10 44.55
CA LEU A 578 -11.49 40.82 43.34
C LEU A 578 -10.38 41.79 42.88
N ASN A 579 -9.24 41.25 42.47
CA ASN A 579 -8.13 42.04 42.00
C ASN A 579 -8.18 42.15 40.47
N TRP A 580 -8.76 43.22 39.99
CA TRP A 580 -8.75 43.66 38.60
C TRP A 580 -7.31 43.81 38.00
N ARG A 581 -6.30 43.85 38.86
CA ARG A 581 -4.89 43.99 38.45
C ARG A 581 -4.19 42.67 38.13
N ASN A 582 -4.62 41.54 38.65
CA ASN A 582 -3.86 40.28 38.52
C ASN A 582 -4.09 39.52 37.21
N SER A 583 -4.99 39.94 36.32
CA SER A 583 -5.14 39.35 34.98
C SER A 583 -4.09 39.87 33.97
N ARG A 584 -3.18 40.76 34.39
CA ARG A 584 -2.19 41.39 33.50
C ARG A 584 -0.78 40.77 33.56
N ASN A 585 -0.51 39.86 34.44
CA ASN A 585 0.85 39.32 34.66
C ASN A 585 1.11 37.93 34.09
N SER A 586 0.25 37.35 33.25
CA SER A 586 0.69 36.22 32.43
C SER A 586 1.58 36.76 31.31
N ARG A 587 2.88 36.69 31.51
CA ARG A 587 3.86 36.95 30.46
C ARG A 587 3.87 35.71 29.57
N VAL A 588 3.47 35.86 28.33
CA VAL A 588 3.71 34.89 27.29
C VAL A 588 5.14 35.07 26.81
N ASN A 589 6.03 34.21 27.25
CA ASN A 589 7.40 34.19 26.72
C ASN A 589 7.37 33.39 25.41
N THR A 590 7.91 34.00 24.36
CA THR A 590 8.10 33.33 23.08
C THR A 590 9.52 32.74 23.06
N GLN A 591 9.62 31.43 22.98
CA GLN A 591 10.87 30.71 22.77
C GLN A 591 10.87 30.17 21.35
N VAL A 592 12.01 30.28 20.65
CA VAL A 592 12.20 29.66 19.35
C VAL A 592 13.00 28.39 19.57
N GLU A 593 12.40 27.26 19.28
CA GLU A 593 13.00 25.95 19.44
C GLU A 593 12.75 25.09 18.21
N PRO A 594 13.67 24.16 17.84
CA PRO A 594 13.41 23.16 16.87
C PRO A 594 12.21 22.29 17.32
N ASP A 595 11.20 22.15 16.48
CA ASP A 595 10.06 21.27 16.73
C ASP A 595 9.70 20.50 15.46
N TRP A 596 9.03 19.35 15.63
CA TRP A 596 8.62 18.54 14.50
C TRP A 596 7.64 19.30 13.59
N ILE A 597 7.91 19.32 12.29
CA ILE A 597 6.98 19.89 11.29
C ILE A 597 5.66 19.12 11.35
N VAL A 598 5.75 17.78 11.44
CA VAL A 598 4.62 16.92 11.75
C VAL A 598 5.01 16.02 12.92
N SER A 599 4.39 16.19 14.07
CA SER A 599 4.69 15.38 15.24
C SER A 599 4.27 13.92 15.03
N PRO A 600 5.03 12.92 15.58
CA PRO A 600 4.68 11.49 15.48
C PRO A 600 3.23 11.17 15.88
N SER A 601 2.70 11.83 16.90
CA SER A 601 1.33 11.65 17.36
C SER A 601 0.26 11.99 16.31
N LYS A 602 0.56 12.86 15.33
CA LYS A 602 -0.38 13.19 14.25
C LYS A 602 -0.61 12.02 13.29
N PHE A 603 0.37 11.15 13.10
CA PHE A 603 0.23 9.92 12.28
C PHE A 603 -0.62 8.85 12.97
N GLN A 604 -0.60 8.81 14.29
CA GLN A 604 -1.41 7.87 15.08
C GLN A 604 -2.90 8.31 15.12
N ASN A 605 -3.17 9.61 15.09
CA ASN A 605 -4.50 10.21 15.24
C ASN A 605 -5.18 10.49 13.89
N LEU A 606 -5.13 9.53 12.96
CA LEU A 606 -5.82 9.60 11.67
C LEU A 606 -7.16 8.85 11.72
N SER A 607 -8.08 9.17 10.80
CA SER A 607 -9.35 8.48 10.67
C SER A 607 -9.29 7.36 9.64
N ALA A 608 -9.97 6.23 9.93
CA ALA A 608 -10.19 5.15 8.96
C ALA A 608 -11.48 5.38 8.16
N PRO A 609 -11.65 4.78 6.97
CA PRO A 609 -12.87 4.89 6.18
C PRO A 609 -13.94 3.97 6.76
N VAL A 610 -14.80 4.54 7.61
CA VAL A 610 -15.94 3.85 8.23
C VAL A 610 -17.25 4.50 7.81
N LYS A 611 -18.36 3.78 7.93
CA LYS A 611 -19.68 4.26 7.49
C LYS A 611 -20.09 5.57 8.18
N GLU A 612 -19.73 5.74 9.45
CA GLU A 612 -20.05 6.92 10.26
C GLU A 612 -19.39 8.20 9.74
N ASN A 613 -18.30 8.10 9.01
CA ASN A 613 -17.63 9.23 8.37
C ASN A 613 -17.76 9.25 6.84
N ASN A 614 -18.80 8.59 6.31
CA ASN A 614 -19.07 8.46 4.87
C ASN A 614 -17.88 7.85 4.11
N TYR A 615 -17.24 6.83 4.67
CA TYR A 615 -16.07 6.17 4.11
C TYR A 615 -14.91 7.12 3.75
N THR A 616 -14.80 8.22 4.47
CA THR A 616 -13.72 9.18 4.31
C THR A 616 -12.62 8.89 5.32
N SER A 617 -11.40 8.68 4.85
CA SER A 617 -10.22 8.53 5.71
C SER A 617 -9.33 9.76 5.67
N THR A 618 -8.44 9.88 6.64
CA THR A 618 -7.36 10.86 6.60
C THR A 618 -6.03 10.14 6.52
N ALA A 619 -5.15 10.62 5.66
CA ALA A 619 -3.79 10.13 5.52
C ALA A 619 -2.80 11.29 5.43
N TYR A 620 -1.52 11.03 5.66
CA TYR A 620 -0.46 11.93 5.25
C TYR A 620 0.17 11.42 3.96
N TYR A 621 0.27 12.29 2.96
CA TYR A 621 1.07 12.06 1.77
C TYR A 621 2.37 12.86 1.90
N ILE A 622 3.48 12.14 2.06
CA ILE A 622 4.82 12.71 2.18
C ILE A 622 5.56 12.43 0.89
N THR A 623 6.19 13.45 0.33
CA THR A 623 6.95 13.36 -0.91
C THR A 623 8.31 14.00 -0.70
N LYS A 624 9.41 13.25 -0.88
CA LYS A 624 10.78 13.77 -0.75
C LYS A 624 11.14 14.73 -1.90
N ALA A 625 10.57 14.51 -3.10
CA ALA A 625 10.72 15.37 -4.26
C ALA A 625 9.35 15.65 -4.87
N CYS A 626 8.73 16.77 -4.49
CA CYS A 626 7.37 17.11 -4.88
C CYS A 626 7.33 17.70 -6.30
N ALA A 627 6.47 17.16 -7.16
CA ALA A 627 6.28 17.64 -8.53
C ALA A 627 5.35 18.87 -8.62
N GLU A 628 4.58 19.15 -7.56
CA GLU A 628 3.69 20.30 -7.55
C GLU A 628 4.48 21.62 -7.56
N LYS A 629 4.15 22.49 -8.51
CA LYS A 629 4.86 23.75 -8.77
C LYS A 629 5.08 24.61 -7.52
N GLU A 630 4.11 24.64 -6.61
CA GLU A 630 4.18 25.43 -5.37
C GLU A 630 5.19 24.89 -4.36
N PHE A 631 5.54 23.61 -4.46
CA PHE A 631 6.44 22.92 -3.55
C PHE A 631 7.74 22.45 -4.20
N ALA A 632 7.87 22.58 -5.52
CA ALA A 632 9.01 22.06 -6.29
C ALA A 632 10.37 22.67 -5.90
N SER A 633 10.37 23.85 -5.29
CA SER A 633 11.58 24.52 -4.79
C SER A 633 11.96 24.15 -3.36
N MET A 634 11.16 23.31 -2.68
CA MET A 634 11.45 22.92 -1.30
C MET A 634 12.58 21.88 -1.25
N GLU A 635 13.60 22.14 -0.45
CA GLU A 635 14.74 21.25 -0.25
C GLU A 635 14.42 20.07 0.67
N ARG A 636 13.28 20.10 1.36
CA ARG A 636 12.85 19.08 2.32
C ARG A 636 11.60 18.34 1.85
N ALA A 637 11.32 17.21 2.47
CA ALA A 637 10.11 16.47 2.20
C ALA A 637 8.85 17.29 2.51
N VAL A 638 7.88 17.23 1.60
CA VAL A 638 6.58 17.91 1.70
C VAL A 638 5.56 16.95 2.31
N ALA A 639 5.01 17.30 3.46
CA ALA A 639 3.98 16.52 4.13
C ALA A 639 2.61 17.18 3.96
N ARG A 640 1.70 16.51 3.29
CA ARG A 640 0.32 16.97 3.02
C ARG A 640 -0.66 16.06 3.76
N LYS A 641 -1.43 16.60 4.69
CA LYS A 641 -2.55 15.86 5.29
C LYS A 641 -3.69 15.85 4.28
N VAL A 642 -4.11 14.66 3.86
CA VAL A 642 -5.10 14.45 2.82
C VAL A 642 -6.34 13.80 3.41
N GLN A 643 -7.51 14.30 3.07
CA GLN A 643 -8.78 13.62 3.26
C GLN A 643 -9.03 12.76 2.02
N ILE A 644 -8.83 11.47 2.15
CA ILE A 644 -9.07 10.50 1.09
C ILE A 644 -10.58 10.25 1.01
N ILE A 645 -11.12 10.44 -0.17
CA ILE A 645 -12.53 10.18 -0.47
C ILE A 645 -12.55 8.96 -1.38
N VAL A 646 -13.17 7.89 -0.91
CA VAL A 646 -13.27 6.67 -1.68
C VAL A 646 -14.28 6.86 -2.80
N ASP A 647 -13.93 6.41 -3.99
CA ASP A 647 -14.80 6.37 -5.17
C ASP A 647 -16.09 5.60 -4.86
N GLU A 648 -17.23 6.09 -5.32
CA GLU A 648 -18.54 5.45 -5.07
C GLU A 648 -18.63 4.04 -5.65
N GLU A 649 -17.92 3.76 -6.72
CA GLU A 649 -17.83 2.41 -7.30
C GLU A 649 -17.21 1.42 -6.34
N LEU A 650 -16.11 1.81 -5.66
CA LEU A 650 -15.42 0.98 -4.68
C LEU A 650 -16.21 0.77 -3.37
N LEU A 651 -17.22 1.59 -3.12
CA LEU A 651 -18.11 1.47 -1.96
C LEU A 651 -19.30 0.55 -2.21
N GLN A 652 -19.57 0.22 -3.46
CA GLN A 652 -20.65 -0.72 -3.78
C GLN A 652 -20.22 -2.14 -3.41
N PRO A 653 -21.09 -2.92 -2.80
CA PRO A 653 -20.78 -4.31 -2.50
C PRO A 653 -20.54 -5.08 -3.79
N ILE A 654 -19.48 -5.88 -3.82
CA ILE A 654 -19.26 -6.83 -4.91
C ILE A 654 -20.46 -7.78 -4.97
N PRO A 655 -21.04 -8.04 -6.16
CA PRO A 655 -22.22 -8.89 -6.28
C PRO A 655 -22.00 -10.26 -5.61
N GLU A 656 -22.94 -10.68 -4.76
CA GLU A 656 -22.86 -11.96 -4.04
C GLU A 656 -22.73 -13.15 -5.02
N ASP A 657 -23.34 -13.04 -6.18
CA ASP A 657 -23.22 -14.03 -7.26
C ASP A 657 -21.80 -14.16 -7.77
N PHE A 658 -21.06 -13.06 -7.87
CA PHE A 658 -19.63 -13.08 -8.22
C PHE A 658 -18.85 -13.80 -7.11
N ILE A 659 -19.00 -13.37 -5.86
CA ILE A 659 -18.29 -13.93 -4.72
C ILE A 659 -18.52 -15.45 -4.64
N ARG A 660 -19.78 -15.89 -4.79
CA ARG A 660 -20.13 -17.30 -4.75
C ARG A 660 -19.51 -18.10 -5.91
N LYS A 661 -19.61 -17.58 -7.14
CA LYS A 661 -19.07 -18.25 -8.33
C LYS A 661 -17.54 -18.30 -8.30
N PHE A 662 -16.91 -17.19 -7.93
CA PHE A 662 -15.47 -17.07 -7.84
C PHE A 662 -14.89 -17.98 -6.75
N ASN A 663 -15.47 -17.99 -5.55
CA ASN A 663 -15.03 -18.87 -4.47
C ASN A 663 -15.29 -20.35 -4.77
N ASN A 664 -16.35 -20.69 -5.50
CA ASN A 664 -16.60 -22.06 -5.93
C ASN A 664 -15.55 -22.55 -6.94
N SER A 665 -14.84 -21.67 -7.64
CA SER A 665 -13.72 -22.03 -8.52
C SER A 665 -12.58 -22.75 -7.77
N PHE A 666 -12.45 -22.51 -6.47
CA PHE A 666 -11.38 -23.03 -5.62
C PHE A 666 -11.82 -24.18 -4.69
N ASN A 667 -13.11 -24.56 -4.67
CA ASN A 667 -13.62 -25.69 -3.88
C ASN A 667 -13.38 -27.02 -4.59
N ALA A 668 -12.33 -27.72 -4.23
CA ALA A 668 -11.87 -28.97 -4.84
C ALA A 668 -12.95 -30.06 -4.90
N ASP A 669 -13.69 -30.31 -3.81
CA ASP A 669 -14.62 -31.45 -3.69
C ASP A 669 -15.85 -31.34 -4.62
N LYS A 670 -16.39 -30.14 -4.83
CA LYS A 670 -17.53 -29.93 -5.73
C LYS A 670 -17.13 -29.89 -7.20
N ASN A 671 -15.92 -29.43 -7.47
CA ASN A 671 -15.42 -29.30 -8.83
C ASN A 671 -14.89 -30.63 -9.35
N GLU A 672 -14.34 -31.47 -8.49
CA GLU A 672 -13.89 -32.82 -8.86
C GLU A 672 -15.05 -33.70 -9.32
N GLN A 673 -16.21 -33.63 -8.66
CA GLN A 673 -17.41 -34.33 -9.12
C GLN A 673 -17.94 -33.81 -10.48
N LYS A 674 -17.79 -32.52 -10.74
CA LYS A 674 -18.20 -31.91 -12.02
C LYS A 674 -17.19 -32.24 -13.14
N TYR A 675 -15.90 -32.28 -12.81
CA TYR A 675 -14.84 -32.65 -13.73
C TYR A 675 -14.89 -34.13 -14.10
N LEU A 676 -15.09 -35.02 -13.12
CA LEU A 676 -15.30 -36.44 -13.33
C LEU A 676 -16.57 -36.72 -14.15
N LYS A 677 -17.65 -35.99 -13.94
CA LYS A 677 -18.85 -36.05 -14.80
C LYS A 677 -18.55 -35.63 -16.23
N ASN A 678 -17.79 -34.56 -16.42
CA ASN A 678 -17.43 -34.06 -17.76
C ASN A 678 -16.47 -35.01 -18.48
N ILE A 679 -15.55 -35.67 -17.75
CA ILE A 679 -14.69 -36.74 -18.32
C ILE A 679 -15.53 -37.96 -18.68
N GLN A 680 -16.42 -38.42 -17.80
CA GLN A 680 -17.31 -39.54 -18.11
C GLN A 680 -18.17 -39.25 -19.35
N THR A 681 -18.71 -38.05 -19.50
CA THR A 681 -19.49 -37.66 -20.69
C THR A 681 -18.64 -37.57 -21.96
N LYS A 682 -17.35 -37.19 -21.85
CA LYS A 682 -16.41 -37.18 -22.98
C LYS A 682 -15.89 -38.59 -23.31
N THR A 683 -15.70 -39.43 -22.30
CA THR A 683 -15.22 -40.82 -22.49
C THR A 683 -16.31 -41.70 -23.10
N GLU A 684 -17.60 -41.41 -22.83
CA GLU A 684 -18.74 -42.06 -23.50
C GLU A 684 -18.87 -41.68 -24.98
N GLN A 685 -18.17 -40.64 -25.45
CA GLN A 685 -18.14 -40.20 -26.86
C GLN A 685 -16.89 -40.67 -27.63
N ILE A 686 -15.93 -41.33 -26.95
CA ILE A 686 -14.73 -41.90 -27.58
C ILE A 686 -15.01 -43.39 -27.78
N GLU A 687 -15.07 -43.87 -29.04
CA GLU A 687 -15.11 -45.28 -29.35
C GLU A 687 -13.95 -46.00 -28.65
N PRO A 688 -14.16 -47.20 -28.10
CA PRO A 688 -13.12 -47.92 -27.39
C PRO A 688 -11.98 -48.21 -28.35
N LEU A 689 -10.80 -47.64 -28.06
CA LEU A 689 -9.54 -48.09 -28.66
C LEU A 689 -9.29 -49.51 -28.16
N GLU A 690 -9.34 -50.48 -29.09
CA GLU A 690 -8.99 -51.87 -28.84
C GLU A 690 -7.55 -51.98 -28.27
N ASP A 691 -7.49 -52.65 -27.14
CA ASP A 691 -6.32 -53.31 -26.52
C ASP A 691 -4.92 -52.75 -26.80
N LEU A 692 -4.53 -51.76 -25.99
CA LEU A 692 -3.11 -51.54 -25.70
C LEU A 692 -2.77 -52.27 -24.41
N ASP A 693 -2.05 -53.39 -24.57
CA ASP A 693 -1.53 -54.23 -23.51
C ASP A 693 -0.47 -53.45 -22.69
N PHE A 694 -0.86 -52.88 -21.56
CA PHE A 694 0.06 -52.28 -20.58
C PHE A 694 0.58 -53.36 -19.65
N THR A 695 1.44 -54.21 -20.14
CA THR A 695 2.35 -54.95 -19.26
C THR A 695 3.56 -54.07 -18.96
N PRO A 696 3.83 -53.74 -17.70
CA PRO A 696 5.06 -53.03 -17.35
C PRO A 696 6.22 -53.99 -17.56
N VAL A 697 7.02 -53.75 -18.60
CA VAL A 697 8.27 -54.45 -18.82
C VAL A 697 9.28 -53.94 -17.80
N TYR A 698 9.29 -54.56 -16.66
CA TYR A 698 10.46 -54.51 -15.77
C TYR A 698 11.33 -55.73 -16.12
N ASP A 699 12.33 -55.54 -16.99
CA ASP A 699 13.42 -56.46 -17.16
C ASP A 699 14.30 -56.47 -15.91
N PHE A 700 14.01 -57.43 -15.03
CA PHE A 700 14.87 -57.79 -13.89
C PHE A 700 15.83 -58.94 -14.25
N GLU A 701 16.52 -58.88 -15.37
CA GLU A 701 17.65 -59.73 -15.66
C GLU A 701 18.92 -58.88 -15.53
N ASP A 702 19.52 -58.86 -14.32
CA ASP A 702 20.93 -58.67 -13.99
C ASP A 702 21.16 -58.27 -12.53
N VAL A 703 20.47 -58.89 -11.60
CA VAL A 703 20.86 -58.83 -10.17
C VAL A 703 21.17 -60.28 -9.76
N LYS A 704 22.47 -60.58 -9.60
CA LYS A 704 22.91 -61.89 -9.08
C LYS A 704 22.43 -62.05 -7.64
N GLU A 705 21.83 -63.20 -7.37
CA GLU A 705 21.22 -63.67 -6.12
C GLU A 705 22.20 -63.90 -4.95
N GLU A 706 23.37 -63.27 -4.89
CA GLU A 706 24.41 -63.64 -3.89
C GLU A 706 24.56 -62.63 -2.73
N ASP A 707 23.76 -61.54 -2.65
CA ASP A 707 23.94 -60.53 -1.56
C ASP A 707 22.74 -60.34 -0.60
N PHE A 708 21.78 -61.26 -0.58
CA PHE A 708 20.68 -61.22 0.41
C PHE A 708 20.67 -62.47 1.31
N THR A 709 21.67 -62.57 2.19
CA THR A 709 21.57 -63.38 3.38
C THR A 709 21.36 -62.43 4.57
N GLU A 710 20.11 -62.13 4.88
CA GLU A 710 19.46 -62.04 6.19
C GLU A 710 18.15 -61.23 6.10
N PRO A 711 16.99 -61.90 6.28
CA PRO A 711 15.66 -61.19 6.25
C PRO A 711 15.32 -60.40 7.52
N ASN A 712 16.19 -60.38 8.52
CA ASN A 712 15.84 -59.78 9.85
C ASN A 712 16.31 -58.33 10.06
N SER A 713 17.12 -57.75 9.18
CA SER A 713 17.61 -56.40 9.41
C SER A 713 16.64 -55.29 8.96
N LEU A 714 15.71 -55.61 8.06
CA LEU A 714 14.75 -54.61 7.56
C LEU A 714 13.58 -54.38 8.52
N MET A 715 13.20 -55.40 9.30
CA MET A 715 12.11 -55.28 10.28
C MET A 715 12.59 -54.61 11.59
N ALA A 716 13.84 -54.80 11.98
CA ALA A 716 14.42 -54.14 13.16
C ALA A 716 14.57 -52.64 12.96
N GLY A 717 14.87 -52.17 11.75
CA GLY A 717 14.96 -50.72 11.43
C GLY A 717 13.62 -50.01 11.37
N LEU A 718 12.51 -50.75 11.17
CA LEU A 718 11.15 -50.16 11.16
C LEU A 718 10.53 -50.07 12.55
N GLU A 719 10.96 -50.92 13.49
CA GLU A 719 10.52 -50.82 14.90
C GLU A 719 11.21 -49.68 15.66
N GLU A 720 12.44 -49.31 15.32
CA GLU A 720 13.12 -48.14 15.92
C GLU A 720 12.55 -46.79 15.44
N LEU A 721 11.85 -46.76 14.30
CA LEU A 721 11.25 -45.50 13.78
C LEU A 721 9.84 -45.21 14.26
N ASN A 722 9.26 -46.09 15.12
CA ASN A 722 7.96 -45.86 15.78
C ASN A 722 6.84 -45.37 14.83
N ILE A 723 6.84 -45.87 13.56
CA ILE A 723 5.81 -45.57 12.58
C ILE A 723 4.67 -46.56 12.76
N GLN A 724 3.73 -46.23 13.62
CA GLN A 724 2.44 -46.92 13.66
C GLN A 724 1.69 -46.73 12.35
N VAL A 725 1.56 -47.80 11.57
CA VAL A 725 0.63 -47.85 10.44
C VAL A 725 -0.79 -47.74 10.99
N ARG A 726 -1.39 -46.57 10.87
CA ARG A 726 -2.79 -46.32 11.28
C ARG A 726 -3.75 -46.87 10.24
N THR A 727 -4.57 -47.80 10.65
CA THR A 727 -5.77 -48.25 9.96
C THR A 727 -6.82 -47.16 9.81
N PRO A 728 -7.74 -47.20 8.82
CA PRO A 728 -8.47 -46.02 8.37
C PRO A 728 -9.53 -45.51 9.34
N HIS A 729 -9.57 -44.29 9.42
CA HIS A 729 -10.28 -43.15 10.02
C HIS A 729 -11.79 -43.24 10.31
N LYS A 730 -12.46 -44.38 10.33
CA LYS A 730 -13.93 -44.42 10.61
C LYS A 730 -14.30 -44.35 12.09
N ASP A 731 -13.42 -44.73 12.99
CA ASP A 731 -13.73 -44.76 14.44
C ASP A 731 -13.36 -43.49 15.16
N LEU A 732 -12.41 -42.68 14.68
CA LEU A 732 -12.04 -41.41 15.31
C LEU A 732 -13.12 -40.32 15.12
N ILE A 733 -13.88 -40.37 14.05
CA ILE A 733 -14.97 -39.39 13.80
C ILE A 733 -16.14 -39.61 14.76
N LYS A 734 -16.37 -40.85 15.21
CA LYS A 734 -17.43 -41.18 16.20
C LYS A 734 -17.03 -40.76 17.60
N GLN A 735 -15.74 -40.80 17.95
CA GLN A 735 -15.25 -40.45 19.28
C GLN A 735 -15.22 -38.93 19.47
N ASN A 736 -14.74 -38.16 18.49
CA ASN A 736 -14.73 -36.68 18.51
C ASN A 736 -16.14 -36.08 18.48
N ARG A 737 -17.13 -36.77 17.90
CA ARG A 737 -18.53 -36.34 17.90
C ARG A 737 -19.20 -36.57 19.24
N LYS A 738 -18.77 -37.56 20.03
CA LYS A 738 -19.26 -37.79 21.43
C LYS A 738 -18.67 -36.76 22.39
N GLU A 739 -17.39 -36.47 22.31
CA GLU A 739 -16.73 -35.47 23.17
C GLU A 739 -17.22 -34.03 22.90
N SER A 740 -17.53 -33.67 21.63
CA SER A 740 -18.10 -32.35 21.32
C SER A 740 -19.55 -32.18 21.77
N LEU A 741 -20.31 -33.28 21.92
CA LEU A 741 -21.69 -33.27 22.44
C LEU A 741 -21.70 -33.24 23.96
N GLU A 742 -20.72 -33.81 24.64
CA GLU A 742 -20.60 -33.71 26.10
C GLU A 742 -20.08 -32.35 26.56
N THR A 743 -19.20 -31.72 25.77
CA THR A 743 -18.72 -30.36 26.05
C THR A 743 -19.81 -29.30 25.81
N LYS A 744 -20.74 -29.53 24.88
CA LYS A 744 -21.92 -28.65 24.68
C LYS A 744 -22.98 -28.82 25.80
N LYS A 745 -23.10 -29.98 26.39
CA LYS A 745 -24.00 -30.21 27.54
C LYS A 745 -23.50 -29.61 28.87
N LYS A 746 -22.19 -29.36 29.02
CA LYS A 746 -21.61 -28.70 30.20
C LYS A 746 -21.58 -27.16 30.10
N LYS A 747 -22.00 -26.55 29.00
CA LYS A 747 -22.06 -25.09 28.82
C LYS A 747 -23.46 -24.47 28.97
N VAL A 748 -24.44 -25.25 29.42
CA VAL A 748 -25.80 -24.75 29.75
C VAL A 748 -26.07 -25.05 31.23
N SER A 749 -25.39 -24.33 32.10
CA SER A 749 -25.72 -24.19 33.52
C SER A 749 -24.86 -23.04 34.07
N PHE A 750 -25.23 -21.84 33.67
CA PHE A 750 -24.66 -20.61 34.25
C PHE A 750 -25.81 -19.63 34.55
N ASP A 751 -26.74 -20.10 35.43
CA ASP A 751 -27.71 -19.27 36.12
C ASP A 751 -27.61 -19.62 37.61
N ASP A 752 -26.54 -19.19 38.25
CA ASP A 752 -26.42 -19.10 39.70
C ASP A 752 -25.20 -18.25 40.07
N PHE A 753 -25.28 -16.95 39.78
CA PHE A 753 -24.49 -15.93 40.48
C PHE A 753 -25.15 -14.55 40.27
N ILE A 754 -26.16 -14.30 41.12
CA ILE A 754 -26.43 -12.97 41.65
C ILE A 754 -26.32 -13.09 43.17
#